data_cd2b9000c28de5b9440434f0bdc93d6a
#
_entry.id   cd2b9000c28de5b9440434f0bdc93d6a
#
_cell.length_a   1.000
_cell.length_b   1.000
_cell.length_c   1.000
_cell.angle_alpha   90.00
_cell.angle_beta   90.00
_cell.angle_gamma   90.00
#
_symmetry.space_group_name_H-M   'P 1'
#
loop_
_entity.id
_entity.type
_entity.pdbx_description
1 polymer ?
#
loop_
_entity_poly.entity_id
_entity_poly.type
_entity_poly.pdbx_seq_one_letter_code
_entity_poly.pdbx_strand_id
1 'polypeptide(L)'
;MRSILSVVLLLITHTLFSQNNASFSFEKEPLQDVLTAVEKAYDIKFSYNAELAENQFITLQLKEVTLNTVIQRLQKQIPIVFEKVNERYYIIREQSQEGKIRICGVLIDAKSDLPILEASVVNISQNKGTITNSSGKFELFLAFPNDTIEVRFLGYKTQQILAQELQTTPCKTIVMEADQYDLGTVLISNYLTSGINKNNDGSLSLSPSKLGILPGLTEPDVLQSIQLLPGVQSPNETASGLFIRGGTPDQNLILWDGIKMYHSGHFFGLISAFNPYVIEEVSVYKSGTETRYGDRISGVIDIQTDTKVPEKLSGGFGSNMTHADAYLKIPIGKKFGVMVSARRAFTDVWETFTYNNFSDRVFQNTKISRNSEVVQNVFSKTENKFFFTDYTIKLIGKLSDKDEIMISNLRTKNELDFTSEIDLFQETSRDQLSILNSGFSGFWKRQWNPNFSHTLDVYYSRFDFDYLGRFRGELVGATEQDQKRNEIKDIGFSYNTTWKLDEKRSIQSGYQFSSNDVSFRFSGFNGTEESVTTYDLGEESINNSHALFTSYRYNNKNKLIINAGLRMNYFSTTESVLFEPRLYVEKKLNDNFSINFSGEIKHQAVSQILEFNTINFGLENQVWAIANGDEFPVLKSRQISTGVVFSKDGWRVDLDAYYKNITGLTSLNRSFGNTSVLETFTEGNSIIYGADILIEKKINNYKTWMSYSFTDNDFEFSRINNGLSFDGNYDIRHYFRWAHSYTVDNFEFSLGWNYRTGTPYTPVTSQTQANGDLFVFIGETNSTRIPDYHRLDFSGTYSFKFDKESNWRGKIGFSLLNIYDRQNLLERYYEIRPFLNQDNNIQFRLETVDQFSLGLTPNIVFRVDF
;
A
#
# COMPACT_ATOMS: atom_id res chain seq x y z
N MET A 1 -55.79 27.39 -19.31
CA MET A 1 -54.79 26.83 -18.34
C MET A 1 -54.25 27.85 -17.32
N ARG A 2 -54.75 29.05 -17.18
CA ARG A 2 -54.35 30.06 -16.14
C ARG A 2 -55.33 30.20 -14.97
N SER A 3 -56.50 29.52 -15.03
CA SER A 3 -57.55 29.67 -14.01
C SER A 3 -57.63 28.47 -13.03
N ILE A 4 -56.86 27.40 -13.21
CA ILE A 4 -56.82 26.23 -12.32
C ILE A 4 -55.65 26.34 -11.30
N LEU A 5 -54.66 27.17 -11.59
CA LEU A 5 -53.51 27.34 -10.70
C LEU A 5 -53.82 28.30 -9.52
N SER A 6 -54.84 29.18 -9.65
CA SER A 6 -55.25 30.11 -8.61
C SER A 6 -56.18 29.53 -7.55
N VAL A 7 -56.84 28.40 -7.82
CA VAL A 7 -57.72 27.71 -6.85
C VAL A 7 -56.94 26.70 -5.98
N VAL A 8 -55.82 26.18 -6.49
CA VAL A 8 -54.95 25.25 -5.72
C VAL A 8 -54.05 26.02 -4.77
N LEU A 9 -53.72 27.28 -5.05
CA LEU A 9 -52.92 28.12 -4.16
C LEU A 9 -53.74 28.75 -3.00
N LEU A 10 -55.09 28.72 -3.05
CA LEU A 10 -55.96 29.25 -2.01
C LEU A 10 -56.44 28.16 -1.01
N LEU A 11 -56.10 26.90 -1.22
CA LEU A 11 -56.46 25.76 -0.33
C LEU A 11 -55.29 25.29 0.54
N ILE A 12 -54.09 25.95 0.45
CA ILE A 12 -52.90 25.55 1.23
C ILE A 12 -52.62 26.53 2.42
N THR A 13 -53.47 27.54 2.64
CA THR A 13 -53.20 28.57 3.66
C THR A 13 -54.10 28.54 4.90
N HIS A 14 -54.66 27.41 5.28
CA HIS A 14 -55.39 27.25 6.53
C HIS A 14 -55.12 25.90 7.22
N THR A 15 -53.84 25.53 7.48
CA THR A 15 -53.54 24.71 8.65
C THR A 15 -53.09 25.67 9.74
N LEU A 16 -54.06 26.25 10.41
CA LEU A 16 -53.85 26.89 11.72
C LEU A 16 -53.35 25.77 12.66
N PHE A 17 -52.14 25.86 13.13
CA PHE A 17 -51.67 25.16 14.32
C PHE A 17 -52.54 25.66 15.47
N SER A 18 -53.58 24.93 15.83
CA SER A 18 -54.26 25.06 17.09
C SER A 18 -53.27 24.69 18.16
N GLN A 19 -52.67 25.66 18.86
CA GLN A 19 -52.00 25.39 20.11
C GLN A 19 -53.10 24.96 21.10
N ASN A 20 -53.08 23.68 21.46
CA ASN A 20 -53.99 23.15 22.50
C ASN A 20 -53.63 23.84 23.80
N ASN A 21 -54.45 24.81 24.22
CA ASN A 21 -54.33 25.39 25.55
C ASN A 21 -55.19 24.55 26.52
N ALA A 22 -54.61 24.19 27.66
CA ALA A 22 -55.29 23.45 28.71
C ALA A 22 -55.26 24.20 30.07
N SER A 23 -56.23 23.91 30.93
CA SER A 23 -56.27 24.48 32.27
C SER A 23 -56.08 23.39 33.29
N PHE A 24 -55.24 23.62 34.30
CA PHE A 24 -54.91 22.67 35.34
C PHE A 24 -55.09 23.29 36.73
N SER A 25 -55.62 22.50 37.65
CA SER A 25 -55.71 22.86 39.05
C SER A 25 -55.34 21.60 39.86
N PHE A 26 -54.12 21.60 40.39
CA PHE A 26 -53.58 20.54 41.23
C PHE A 26 -53.28 21.13 42.62
N GLU A 27 -53.70 20.42 43.70
CA GLU A 27 -53.41 20.78 45.09
C GLU A 27 -52.78 19.62 45.83
N LYS A 28 -51.44 19.60 45.98
CA LYS A 28 -50.65 18.51 46.52
C LYS A 28 -50.91 17.17 45.82
N GLU A 29 -51.03 17.18 44.49
CA GLU A 29 -51.22 15.99 43.71
C GLU A 29 -49.87 15.30 43.44
N PRO A 30 -49.79 13.94 43.44
CA PRO A 30 -48.58 13.19 43.10
C PRO A 30 -48.10 13.61 41.68
N LEU A 31 -46.80 13.74 41.51
CA LEU A 31 -46.20 14.11 40.19
C LEU A 31 -46.65 13.17 39.08
N GLN A 32 -46.78 11.88 39.33
CA GLN A 32 -47.24 10.86 38.39
C GLN A 32 -48.63 11.19 37.83
N ASP A 33 -49.58 11.61 38.70
CA ASP A 33 -50.93 11.95 38.30
C ASP A 33 -50.96 13.24 37.52
N VAL A 34 -50.14 14.22 37.90
CA VAL A 34 -49.96 15.50 37.18
C VAL A 34 -49.41 15.23 35.77
N LEU A 35 -48.36 14.40 35.66
CA LEU A 35 -47.79 14.05 34.36
C LEU A 35 -48.82 13.35 33.48
N THR A 36 -49.57 12.42 34.02
CA THR A 36 -50.66 11.70 33.31
C THR A 36 -51.76 12.65 32.81
N ALA A 37 -52.13 13.65 33.61
CA ALA A 37 -53.10 14.67 33.23
C ALA A 37 -52.56 15.58 32.08
N VAL A 38 -51.30 15.93 32.13
CA VAL A 38 -50.61 16.74 31.09
C VAL A 38 -50.48 15.92 29.80
N GLU A 39 -50.08 14.62 29.88
CA GLU A 39 -50.07 13.73 28.73
C GLU A 39 -51.40 13.69 28.01
N LYS A 40 -52.47 13.57 28.74
CA LYS A 40 -53.83 13.47 28.19
C LYS A 40 -54.30 14.81 27.56
N ALA A 41 -53.92 15.91 28.15
CA ALA A 41 -54.33 17.23 27.67
C ALA A 41 -53.66 17.70 26.39
N TYR A 42 -52.40 17.31 26.21
CA TYR A 42 -51.58 17.72 25.05
C TYR A 42 -51.27 16.59 24.07
N ASP A 43 -51.77 15.37 24.25
CA ASP A 43 -51.54 14.16 23.43
C ASP A 43 -50.05 13.84 23.31
N ILE A 44 -49.34 13.89 24.44
CA ILE A 44 -47.90 13.57 24.56
C ILE A 44 -47.63 12.41 25.49
N LYS A 45 -46.38 11.94 25.56
CA LYS A 45 -45.93 10.91 26.48
C LYS A 45 -44.63 11.31 27.16
N PHE A 46 -44.56 11.10 28.48
CA PHE A 46 -43.41 11.26 29.31
C PHE A 46 -42.76 9.90 29.58
N SER A 47 -41.47 9.80 29.37
CA SER A 47 -40.65 8.65 29.78
C SER A 47 -39.73 9.07 30.92
N TYR A 48 -39.85 8.43 32.10
CA TYR A 48 -39.04 8.70 33.27
C TYR A 48 -38.84 7.48 34.12
N ASN A 49 -37.79 7.50 34.99
CA ASN A 49 -37.61 6.47 36.01
C ASN A 49 -38.68 6.66 37.11
N ALA A 50 -39.36 5.56 37.52
CA ALA A 50 -40.43 5.62 38.53
C ALA A 50 -39.98 6.29 39.84
N GLU A 51 -38.74 6.06 40.28
CA GLU A 51 -38.13 6.66 41.47
C GLU A 51 -38.16 8.21 41.44
N LEU A 52 -38.16 8.82 40.28
CA LEU A 52 -38.15 10.27 40.06
C LEU A 52 -39.49 10.90 40.40
N ALA A 53 -40.58 10.16 40.34
CA ALA A 53 -41.94 10.61 40.66
C ALA A 53 -42.36 10.23 42.09
N GLU A 54 -41.57 9.35 42.76
CA GLU A 54 -41.86 8.96 44.16
C GLU A 54 -41.68 10.13 45.11
N ASN A 55 -42.68 10.35 45.97
CA ASN A 55 -42.72 11.36 47.02
C ASN A 55 -42.67 12.85 46.54
N GLN A 56 -42.93 13.10 45.24
CA GLN A 56 -43.03 14.41 44.66
C GLN A 56 -44.50 14.84 44.53
N PHE A 57 -44.86 15.97 45.15
CA PHE A 57 -46.22 16.52 45.13
C PHE A 57 -46.21 17.90 44.46
N ILE A 58 -47.18 18.16 43.58
CA ILE A 58 -47.31 19.37 42.79
C ILE A 58 -48.57 20.15 43.24
N THR A 59 -48.37 21.46 43.42
CA THR A 59 -49.48 22.40 43.57
C THR A 59 -49.40 23.41 42.46
N LEU A 60 -50.35 23.40 41.52
CA LEU A 60 -50.30 24.19 40.32
C LEU A 60 -51.69 24.64 39.86
N GLN A 61 -51.90 25.94 39.67
CA GLN A 61 -53.11 26.48 39.10
C GLN A 61 -52.76 27.25 37.82
N LEU A 62 -53.23 26.78 36.67
CA LEU A 62 -52.99 27.37 35.36
C LEU A 62 -54.28 27.40 34.58
N LYS A 63 -54.57 28.53 33.86
CA LYS A 63 -55.73 28.71 32.98
C LYS A 63 -55.24 28.93 31.58
N GLU A 64 -55.74 28.18 30.61
CA GLU A 64 -55.50 28.30 29.18
C GLU A 64 -54.02 28.46 28.82
N VAL A 65 -53.17 27.54 29.24
CA VAL A 65 -51.73 27.58 29.04
C VAL A 65 -51.28 26.56 28.00
N THR A 66 -50.14 26.86 27.38
CA THR A 66 -49.45 25.94 26.46
C THR A 66 -48.62 24.91 27.23
N LEU A 67 -48.29 23.78 26.59
CA LEU A 67 -47.42 22.72 27.15
C LEU A 67 -46.09 23.30 27.67
N ASN A 68 -45.42 24.19 26.93
CA ASN A 68 -44.17 24.79 27.36
C ASN A 68 -44.33 25.60 28.68
N THR A 69 -45.44 26.25 28.87
CA THR A 69 -45.73 26.96 30.12
C THR A 69 -45.91 25.99 31.28
N VAL A 70 -46.58 24.84 31.06
CA VAL A 70 -46.71 23.78 32.06
C VAL A 70 -45.35 23.21 32.44
N ILE A 71 -44.55 22.85 31.47
CA ILE A 71 -43.20 22.30 31.68
C ILE A 71 -42.35 23.31 32.50
N GLN A 72 -42.31 24.56 32.10
CA GLN A 72 -41.55 25.61 32.83
C GLN A 72 -42.00 25.78 34.26
N ARG A 73 -43.30 25.63 34.57
CA ARG A 73 -43.85 25.77 35.91
C ARG A 73 -43.53 24.53 36.75
N LEU A 74 -43.53 23.31 36.17
CA LEU A 74 -43.10 22.08 36.84
C LEU A 74 -41.60 22.15 37.17
N GLN A 75 -40.75 22.56 36.25
CA GLN A 75 -39.31 22.73 36.48
C GLN A 75 -38.95 23.75 37.58
N LYS A 76 -39.86 24.71 37.88
CA LYS A 76 -39.66 25.68 38.96
C LYS A 76 -39.99 25.11 40.32
N GLN A 77 -40.77 24.03 40.41
CA GLN A 77 -41.20 23.41 41.67
C GLN A 77 -40.37 22.22 42.06
N ILE A 78 -39.87 21.46 41.09
CA ILE A 78 -39.11 20.24 41.30
C ILE A 78 -37.86 20.24 40.39
N PRO A 79 -36.76 19.64 40.85
CA PRO A 79 -35.47 19.62 40.09
C PRO A 79 -35.50 18.59 38.97
N ILE A 80 -36.31 18.83 37.91
CA ILE A 80 -36.39 17.95 36.75
C ILE A 80 -36.18 18.76 35.46
N VAL A 81 -35.65 18.07 34.46
CA VAL A 81 -35.48 18.62 33.10
C VAL A 81 -36.31 17.78 32.14
N PHE A 82 -37.05 18.45 31.27
CA PHE A 82 -37.79 17.82 30.16
C PHE A 82 -36.98 17.95 28.89
N GLU A 83 -36.60 16.83 28.29
CA GLU A 83 -35.92 16.75 27.01
C GLU A 83 -36.92 16.30 25.93
N LYS A 84 -37.19 17.13 24.94
CA LYS A 84 -38.08 16.82 23.81
C LYS A 84 -37.38 15.89 22.85
N VAL A 85 -37.88 14.64 22.72
CA VAL A 85 -37.37 13.66 21.78
C VAL A 85 -37.99 13.84 20.40
N ASN A 86 -39.30 14.05 20.37
CA ASN A 86 -40.07 14.40 19.16
C ASN A 86 -41.38 15.12 19.53
N GLU A 87 -42.29 15.34 18.60
CA GLU A 87 -43.53 16.09 18.84
C GLU A 87 -44.45 15.47 19.90
N ARG A 88 -44.32 14.18 20.16
CA ARG A 88 -45.19 13.44 21.11
C ARG A 88 -44.46 12.84 22.33
N TYR A 89 -43.13 12.81 22.34
CA TYR A 89 -42.36 12.14 23.39
C TYR A 89 -41.37 13.07 24.06
N TYR A 90 -41.36 13.08 25.39
CA TYR A 90 -40.45 13.80 26.27
C TYR A 90 -39.81 12.84 27.26
N ILE A 91 -38.52 12.98 27.49
CA ILE A 91 -37.80 12.27 28.57
C ILE A 91 -37.68 13.23 29.76
N ILE A 92 -38.01 12.76 30.95
CA ILE A 92 -37.82 13.51 32.21
C ILE A 92 -36.62 12.97 32.92
N ARG A 93 -35.68 13.83 33.25
CA ARG A 93 -34.50 13.51 34.03
C ARG A 93 -34.43 14.40 35.25
N GLU A 94 -33.77 13.92 36.31
CA GLU A 94 -33.47 14.77 37.48
C GLU A 94 -32.51 15.89 36.99
N GLN A 95 -32.80 17.11 37.43
CA GLN A 95 -31.89 18.24 37.22
C GLN A 95 -30.76 18.08 38.22
N SER A 96 -29.60 17.56 37.79
CA SER A 96 -28.43 17.46 38.64
C SER A 96 -28.07 18.90 39.09
N GLN A 97 -28.14 19.12 40.39
CA GLN A 97 -27.73 20.40 41.00
C GLN A 97 -26.20 20.53 41.03
N GLU A 98 -25.46 19.55 40.52
CA GLU A 98 -24.03 19.55 40.45
C GLU A 98 -23.58 20.53 39.34
N GLY A 99 -23.18 21.74 39.76
CA GLY A 99 -22.65 22.76 38.86
C GLY A 99 -21.40 22.30 38.15
N LYS A 100 -21.11 22.89 36.99
CA LYS A 100 -19.86 22.70 36.28
C LYS A 100 -18.69 22.94 37.23
N ILE A 101 -17.82 21.98 37.36
CA ILE A 101 -16.64 22.04 38.21
C ILE A 101 -15.40 22.43 37.41
N ARG A 102 -14.50 23.09 38.08
CA ARG A 102 -13.13 23.29 37.60
C ARG A 102 -12.29 22.11 38.03
N ILE A 103 -11.64 21.47 37.07
CA ILE A 103 -10.72 20.39 37.33
C ILE A 103 -9.30 20.81 36.94
N CYS A 104 -8.31 20.32 37.67
CA CYS A 104 -6.91 20.54 37.31
C CYS A 104 -6.07 19.29 37.63
N GLY A 105 -4.97 19.15 36.89
CA GLY A 105 -3.99 18.11 37.12
C GLY A 105 -2.60 18.51 36.63
N VAL A 106 -1.61 17.76 37.07
CA VAL A 106 -0.22 17.86 36.61
C VAL A 106 0.20 16.49 36.10
N LEU A 107 0.54 16.38 34.82
CA LEU A 107 1.03 15.16 34.20
C LEU A 107 2.54 15.06 34.35
N ILE A 108 3.01 13.93 34.86
CA ILE A 108 4.43 13.61 34.98
C ILE A 108 4.72 12.24 34.39
N ASP A 109 5.94 12.06 33.89
CA ASP A 109 6.44 10.77 33.43
C ASP A 109 6.79 9.86 34.61
N ALA A 110 6.35 8.60 34.59
CA ALA A 110 6.52 7.64 35.69
C ALA A 110 7.99 7.31 36.03
N LYS A 111 8.94 7.55 35.12
CA LYS A 111 10.34 7.16 35.29
C LYS A 111 11.25 8.36 35.59
N SER A 112 10.98 9.49 34.98
CA SER A 112 11.84 10.69 35.08
C SER A 112 11.28 11.74 36.03
N ASP A 113 10.04 11.59 36.49
CA ASP A 113 9.28 12.60 37.23
C ASP A 113 9.19 13.98 36.54
N LEU A 114 9.55 14.04 35.26
CA LEU A 114 9.51 15.28 34.47
C LEU A 114 8.07 15.57 33.99
N PRO A 115 7.68 16.85 33.95
CA PRO A 115 6.34 17.24 33.46
C PRO A 115 6.19 16.92 31.96
N ILE A 116 5.00 16.45 31.58
CA ILE A 116 4.63 16.14 30.18
C ILE A 116 3.92 17.35 29.58
N LEU A 117 4.59 18.01 28.64
CA LEU A 117 4.10 19.17 27.89
C LEU A 117 3.24 18.71 26.70
N GLU A 118 2.19 19.50 26.38
CA GLU A 118 1.29 19.30 25.21
C GLU A 118 0.54 17.96 25.20
N ALA A 119 0.38 17.32 26.36
CA ALA A 119 -0.51 16.17 26.45
C ALA A 119 -1.97 16.59 26.31
N SER A 120 -2.74 15.83 25.56
CA SER A 120 -4.16 16.08 25.31
C SER A 120 -4.99 15.61 26.51
N VAL A 121 -5.85 16.46 27.01
CA VAL A 121 -6.79 16.18 28.10
C VAL A 121 -8.20 16.48 27.61
N VAL A 122 -9.03 15.45 27.45
CA VAL A 122 -10.33 15.55 26.79
C VAL A 122 -11.43 15.04 27.71
N ASN A 123 -12.46 15.83 27.93
CA ASN A 123 -13.72 15.35 28.48
C ASN A 123 -14.50 14.62 27.38
N ILE A 124 -14.59 13.29 27.49
CA ILE A 124 -15.20 12.43 26.49
C ILE A 124 -16.69 12.74 26.32
N SER A 125 -17.40 13.00 27.43
CA SER A 125 -18.85 13.23 27.45
C SER A 125 -19.25 14.50 26.71
N GLN A 126 -18.38 15.53 26.75
CA GLN A 126 -18.67 16.86 26.18
C GLN A 126 -17.88 17.17 24.92
N ASN A 127 -16.93 16.29 24.53
CA ASN A 127 -16.01 16.48 23.41
C ASN A 127 -15.25 17.84 23.48
N LYS A 128 -14.84 18.22 24.69
CA LYS A 128 -14.07 19.44 24.97
C LYS A 128 -12.78 19.09 25.68
N GLY A 129 -11.70 19.75 25.35
CA GLY A 129 -10.40 19.42 25.89
C GLY A 129 -9.46 20.62 25.99
N THR A 130 -8.32 20.37 26.57
CA THR A 130 -7.19 21.28 26.75
C THR A 130 -5.89 20.49 26.53
N ILE A 131 -4.75 21.18 26.54
CA ILE A 131 -3.43 20.57 26.53
C ILE A 131 -2.65 21.00 27.77
N THR A 132 -1.67 20.19 28.19
CA THR A 132 -0.78 20.54 29.29
C THR A 132 0.26 21.59 28.89
N ASN A 133 0.60 22.50 29.82
CA ASN A 133 1.62 23.52 29.63
C ASN A 133 3.04 22.99 29.93
N SER A 134 4.05 23.87 29.90
CA SER A 134 5.47 23.51 30.14
C SER A 134 5.77 22.91 31.52
N SER A 135 4.91 23.11 32.51
CA SER A 135 4.99 22.46 33.83
C SER A 135 4.11 21.21 33.94
N GLY A 136 3.60 20.68 32.81
CA GLY A 136 2.71 19.54 32.81
C GLY A 136 1.29 19.81 33.33
N LYS A 137 0.98 21.07 33.68
CA LYS A 137 -0.28 21.43 34.30
C LYS A 137 -1.35 21.69 33.22
N PHE A 138 -2.57 21.20 33.51
CA PHE A 138 -3.77 21.55 32.77
C PHE A 138 -4.88 22.04 33.71
N GLU A 139 -5.77 22.81 33.14
CA GLU A 139 -7.03 23.23 33.79
C GLU A 139 -8.16 23.09 32.74
N LEU A 140 -9.26 22.51 33.17
CA LEU A 140 -10.46 22.39 32.35
C LEU A 140 -11.68 22.91 33.15
N PHE A 141 -12.39 23.85 32.55
CA PHE A 141 -13.64 24.35 33.10
C PHE A 141 -14.78 23.64 32.36
N LEU A 142 -15.92 23.44 33.00
CA LEU A 142 -17.10 22.83 32.39
C LEU A 142 -17.17 21.28 32.49
N ALA A 143 -16.51 20.62 33.42
CA ALA A 143 -16.75 19.21 33.70
C ALA A 143 -17.90 19.05 34.70
N PHE A 144 -18.64 17.94 34.56
CA PHE A 144 -19.52 17.49 35.65
C PHE A 144 -18.76 16.40 36.46
N PRO A 145 -19.06 16.21 37.75
CA PRO A 145 -18.33 15.25 38.60
C PRO A 145 -18.19 13.86 38.02
N ASN A 146 -19.21 13.37 37.33
CA ASN A 146 -19.24 12.03 36.74
C ASN A 146 -18.69 11.98 35.29
N ASP A 147 -18.22 13.10 34.75
CA ASP A 147 -17.59 13.08 33.42
C ASP A 147 -16.29 12.30 33.44
N THR A 148 -16.03 11.56 32.37
CA THR A 148 -14.76 10.88 32.16
C THR A 148 -13.80 11.77 31.41
N ILE A 149 -12.66 12.05 32.04
CA ILE A 149 -11.55 12.81 31.49
C ILE A 149 -10.52 11.84 30.97
N GLU A 150 -10.25 11.90 29.69
CA GLU A 150 -9.23 11.09 29.05
C GLU A 150 -7.96 11.89 28.84
N VAL A 151 -6.85 11.34 29.30
CA VAL A 151 -5.51 11.91 29.19
C VAL A 151 -4.69 11.09 28.22
N ARG A 152 -4.19 11.71 27.16
CA ARG A 152 -3.41 11.08 26.11
C ARG A 152 -2.13 11.85 25.83
N PHE A 153 -1.05 11.12 25.66
CA PHE A 153 0.20 11.65 25.11
C PHE A 153 0.90 10.59 24.27
N LEU A 154 1.52 10.99 23.19
CA LEU A 154 2.19 10.06 22.27
C LEU A 154 3.29 9.29 23.00
N GLY A 155 3.25 7.95 22.96
CA GLY A 155 4.18 7.09 23.64
C GLY A 155 3.82 6.77 25.11
N TYR A 156 2.61 7.13 25.57
CA TYR A 156 2.13 6.84 26.90
C TYR A 156 0.79 6.11 26.88
N LYS A 157 0.56 5.28 27.88
CA LYS A 157 -0.75 4.61 28.09
C LYS A 157 -1.83 5.66 28.34
N THR A 158 -2.90 5.60 27.56
CA THR A 158 -4.07 6.46 27.77
C THR A 158 -4.68 6.17 29.14
N GLN A 159 -4.97 7.21 29.91
CA GLN A 159 -5.66 7.09 31.20
C GLN A 159 -7.03 7.75 31.14
N GLN A 160 -8.00 7.14 31.82
CA GLN A 160 -9.35 7.68 31.99
C GLN A 160 -9.59 7.89 33.49
N ILE A 161 -9.98 9.09 33.87
CA ILE A 161 -10.12 9.54 35.27
C ILE A 161 -11.45 10.25 35.40
N LEU A 162 -12.19 10.00 36.48
CA LEU A 162 -13.43 10.74 36.74
C LEU A 162 -13.13 12.18 37.13
N ALA A 163 -13.93 13.12 36.60
CA ALA A 163 -13.73 14.56 36.82
C ALA A 163 -13.71 14.92 38.32
N GLN A 164 -14.53 14.29 39.15
CA GLN A 164 -14.54 14.47 40.60
C GLN A 164 -13.18 14.17 41.27
N GLU A 165 -12.40 13.24 40.75
CA GLU A 165 -11.08 12.92 41.29
C GLU A 165 -10.03 13.99 41.00
N LEU A 166 -10.30 14.88 40.02
CA LEU A 166 -9.43 15.97 39.58
C LEU A 166 -9.86 17.33 40.20
N GLN A 167 -10.91 17.34 41.04
CA GLN A 167 -11.38 18.51 41.77
C GLN A 167 -10.64 18.67 43.12
N THR A 168 -9.31 18.71 43.06
CA THR A 168 -8.46 18.78 44.26
C THR A 168 -7.61 20.06 44.30
N THR A 169 -7.30 20.56 45.50
CA THR A 169 -6.37 21.64 45.72
C THR A 169 -5.33 21.20 46.76
N PRO A 170 -4.03 21.05 46.37
CA PRO A 170 -3.44 21.33 45.04
C PRO A 170 -3.88 20.35 43.97
N CYS A 171 -3.64 20.71 42.69
CA CYS A 171 -4.00 19.88 41.53
C CYS A 171 -3.39 18.46 41.62
N LYS A 172 -4.19 17.44 41.30
CA LYS A 172 -3.79 16.03 41.38
C LYS A 172 -2.63 15.75 40.41
N THR A 173 -1.59 15.08 40.89
CA THR A 173 -0.53 14.57 40.02
C THR A 173 -1.01 13.27 39.35
N ILE A 174 -0.92 13.22 38.03
CA ILE A 174 -1.26 12.07 37.19
C ILE A 174 0.07 11.53 36.65
N VAL A 175 0.41 10.32 37.03
CA VAL A 175 1.63 9.66 36.60
C VAL A 175 1.33 8.88 35.34
N MET A 176 1.96 9.25 34.21
CA MET A 176 1.79 8.59 32.92
C MET A 176 2.89 7.54 32.74
N GLU A 177 2.48 6.29 32.53
CA GLU A 177 3.39 5.21 32.15
C GLU A 177 3.64 5.21 30.65
N ALA A 178 4.89 5.10 30.25
CA ALA A 178 5.22 4.94 28.85
C ALA A 178 4.55 3.67 28.29
N ASP A 179 3.87 3.81 27.17
CA ASP A 179 3.33 2.66 26.43
C ASP A 179 4.49 1.97 25.71
N GLN A 180 4.79 0.75 26.12
CA GLN A 180 5.93 -0.01 25.59
C GLN A 180 5.62 -0.64 24.23
N TYR A 181 5.06 0.12 23.33
CA TYR A 181 5.15 -0.24 21.90
C TYR A 181 6.47 0.31 21.37
N ASP A 182 7.33 -0.58 20.92
CA ASP A 182 8.56 -0.27 20.19
C ASP A 182 8.19 0.20 18.78
N LEU A 183 7.47 1.29 18.69
CA LEU A 183 7.34 2.06 17.46
C LEU A 183 8.72 2.65 17.21
N GLY A 184 9.38 2.19 16.14
CA GLY A 184 10.61 2.80 15.67
C GLY A 184 10.43 4.33 15.72
N THR A 185 11.33 5.02 16.41
CA THR A 185 11.13 6.45 16.68
C THR A 185 11.16 7.21 15.37
N VAL A 186 10.05 7.86 15.05
CA VAL A 186 9.88 8.61 13.80
C VAL A 186 10.82 9.79 13.78
N LEU A 187 11.69 9.87 12.77
CA LEU A 187 12.55 11.02 12.53
C LEU A 187 11.78 12.14 11.82
N ILE A 188 11.03 11.78 10.77
CA ILE A 188 10.21 12.70 10.00
C ILE A 188 8.80 12.12 9.89
N SER A 189 7.80 12.80 10.45
CA SER A 189 6.39 12.47 10.27
C SER A 189 5.83 13.12 9.00
N ASN A 190 4.89 12.42 8.33
CA ASN A 190 4.23 12.90 7.11
C ASN A 190 5.23 13.26 5.98
N TYR A 191 6.16 12.34 5.71
CA TYR A 191 7.11 12.40 4.60
C TYR A 191 6.35 12.26 3.27
N LEU A 192 6.48 13.16 2.32
CA LEU A 192 5.66 13.34 1.12
C LEU A 192 4.18 13.67 1.42
N THR A 193 3.48 12.82 2.16
CA THR A 193 2.07 13.04 2.56
C THR A 193 1.83 12.49 3.96
N SER A 194 0.63 12.68 4.52
CA SER A 194 0.24 12.02 5.77
C SER A 194 0.31 10.50 5.60
N GLY A 195 0.59 9.78 6.67
CA GLY A 195 0.68 8.32 6.67
C GLY A 195 2.01 7.73 6.15
N ILE A 196 2.94 8.55 5.63
CA ILE A 196 4.31 8.13 5.32
C ILE A 196 5.26 8.79 6.31
N ASN A 197 6.15 8.02 6.92
CA ASN A 197 7.15 8.54 7.86
C ASN A 197 8.53 8.02 7.51
N LYS A 198 9.56 8.82 7.77
CA LYS A 198 10.95 8.35 7.77
C LYS A 198 11.37 8.08 9.21
N ASN A 199 11.76 6.84 9.47
CA ASN A 199 12.17 6.39 10.80
C ASN A 199 13.66 6.66 11.03
N ASN A 200 14.06 6.67 12.28
CA ASN A 200 15.45 6.93 12.68
C ASN A 200 16.38 5.72 12.52
N ASP A 201 15.87 4.60 12.03
CA ASP A 201 16.66 3.42 11.60
C ASP A 201 16.91 3.41 10.08
N GLY A 202 16.53 4.50 9.40
CA GLY A 202 16.65 4.65 7.95
C GLY A 202 15.51 4.05 7.13
N SER A 203 14.59 3.32 7.76
CA SER A 203 13.41 2.80 7.09
C SER A 203 12.36 3.90 6.86
N LEU A 204 11.45 3.63 5.92
CA LEU A 204 10.24 4.41 5.71
C LEU A 204 9.05 3.56 6.15
N SER A 205 8.14 4.12 6.94
CA SER A 205 6.88 3.47 7.26
C SER A 205 5.72 4.14 6.53
N LEU A 206 4.81 3.31 5.98
CA LEU A 206 3.63 3.74 5.26
C LEU A 206 2.40 3.08 5.88
N SER A 207 1.42 3.90 6.27
CA SER A 207 0.15 3.43 6.83
C SER A 207 -0.99 3.79 5.87
N PRO A 208 -1.52 2.82 5.08
CA PRO A 208 -2.54 3.10 4.06
C PRO A 208 -3.80 3.75 4.61
N SER A 209 -4.23 3.37 5.82
CA SER A 209 -5.41 3.95 6.48
C SER A 209 -5.27 5.43 6.84
N LYS A 210 -4.02 5.95 6.89
CA LYS A 210 -3.69 7.35 7.20
C LYS A 210 -3.12 8.10 6.01
N LEU A 211 -3.06 7.43 4.85
CA LEU A 211 -2.44 8.00 3.66
C LEU A 211 -3.28 9.16 3.14
N GLY A 212 -2.65 10.33 3.02
CA GLY A 212 -3.23 11.48 2.34
C GLY A 212 -3.20 11.28 0.82
N ILE A 213 -3.92 12.17 0.13
CA ILE A 213 -4.02 12.09 -1.33
C ILE A 213 -2.66 12.24 -2.01
N LEU A 214 -2.44 11.44 -3.04
CA LEU A 214 -1.25 11.46 -3.90
C LEU A 214 -1.69 11.67 -5.36
N PRO A 215 -0.83 12.29 -6.21
CA PRO A 215 -1.18 12.53 -7.60
C PRO A 215 -1.54 11.25 -8.35
N GLY A 216 -2.65 11.27 -9.07
CA GLY A 216 -3.14 10.15 -9.86
C GLY A 216 -3.81 9.02 -9.07
N LEU A 217 -3.80 9.08 -7.73
CA LEU A 217 -4.36 8.04 -6.86
C LEU A 217 -5.61 8.56 -6.13
N THR A 218 -6.71 7.82 -6.23
CA THR A 218 -7.96 8.06 -5.48
C THR A 218 -8.11 7.12 -4.29
N GLU A 219 -7.39 6.01 -4.33
CA GLU A 219 -7.33 4.99 -3.29
C GLU A 219 -5.88 4.83 -2.81
N PRO A 220 -5.67 4.42 -1.56
CA PRO A 220 -4.34 4.02 -1.14
C PRO A 220 -3.85 2.85 -2.00
N ASP A 221 -2.69 2.96 -2.61
CA ASP A 221 -2.00 1.84 -3.24
C ASP A 221 -0.57 1.80 -2.69
N VAL A 222 -0.19 0.67 -2.09
CA VAL A 222 1.09 0.52 -1.40
C VAL A 222 2.25 0.67 -2.36
N LEU A 223 2.25 -0.10 -3.46
CA LEU A 223 3.39 -0.12 -4.36
C LEU A 223 3.51 1.17 -5.17
N GLN A 224 2.40 1.74 -5.62
CA GLN A 224 2.39 3.04 -6.29
C GLN A 224 2.81 4.17 -5.35
N SER A 225 2.42 4.11 -4.07
CA SER A 225 2.89 5.08 -3.06
C SER A 225 4.39 4.99 -2.81
N ILE A 226 4.94 3.77 -2.79
CA ILE A 226 6.38 3.52 -2.65
C ILE A 226 7.15 4.07 -3.86
N GLN A 227 6.59 3.97 -5.06
CA GLN A 227 7.22 4.54 -6.26
C GLN A 227 7.46 6.04 -6.19
N LEU A 228 6.64 6.79 -5.42
CA LEU A 228 6.82 8.24 -5.27
C LEU A 228 8.01 8.60 -4.37
N LEU A 229 8.56 7.63 -3.61
CA LEU A 229 9.74 7.84 -2.78
C LEU A 229 10.99 8.11 -3.64
N PRO A 230 11.88 9.02 -3.23
CA PRO A 230 13.16 9.22 -3.90
C PRO A 230 13.97 7.91 -3.97
N GLY A 231 14.62 7.64 -5.11
CA GLY A 231 15.40 6.42 -5.34
C GLY A 231 14.57 5.17 -5.63
N VAL A 232 13.26 5.31 -5.85
CA VAL A 232 12.38 4.25 -6.34
C VAL A 232 11.84 4.64 -7.70
N GLN A 233 12.01 3.77 -8.68
CA GLN A 233 11.64 4.00 -10.07
C GLN A 233 10.73 2.87 -10.59
N SER A 234 9.90 3.18 -11.57
CA SER A 234 9.14 2.21 -12.37
C SER A 234 9.23 2.62 -13.85
N PRO A 235 10.19 2.05 -14.59
CA PRO A 235 10.44 2.42 -15.97
C PRO A 235 9.24 2.20 -16.90
N ASN A 236 8.48 1.16 -16.66
CA ASN A 236 7.35 0.73 -17.49
C ASN A 236 5.97 1.06 -16.87
N GLU A 237 5.91 2.01 -15.92
CA GLU A 237 4.66 2.47 -15.27
C GLU A 237 3.86 1.36 -14.54
N THR A 238 4.47 0.25 -14.19
CA THR A 238 3.78 -0.81 -13.45
C THR A 238 3.88 -0.61 -11.93
N ALA A 239 2.85 -0.93 -11.19
CA ALA A 239 2.87 -0.88 -9.73
C ALA A 239 3.90 -1.85 -9.15
N SER A 240 4.03 -3.06 -9.73
CA SER A 240 4.95 -4.10 -9.27
C SER A 240 6.40 -3.92 -9.71
N GLY A 241 6.66 -3.17 -10.77
CA GLY A 241 8.01 -2.94 -11.32
C GLY A 241 8.81 -1.94 -10.49
N LEU A 242 9.18 -2.32 -9.26
CA LEU A 242 9.91 -1.46 -8.33
C LEU A 242 11.42 -1.64 -8.47
N PHE A 243 12.09 -0.63 -9.01
CA PHE A 243 13.55 -0.55 -9.09
C PHE A 243 14.04 0.34 -7.94
N ILE A 244 14.64 -0.27 -6.92
CA ILE A 244 15.11 0.45 -5.74
C ILE A 244 16.61 0.68 -5.86
N ARG A 245 17.01 1.97 -6.08
CA ARG A 245 18.41 2.36 -6.28
C ARG A 245 19.08 1.47 -7.34
N GLY A 246 18.46 1.36 -8.52
CA GLY A 246 18.93 0.60 -9.66
C GLY A 246 18.82 -0.93 -9.55
N GLY A 247 18.46 -1.47 -8.40
CA GLY A 247 18.21 -2.92 -8.27
C GLY A 247 16.87 -3.30 -8.90
N THR A 248 16.84 -4.46 -9.55
CA THR A 248 15.66 -5.00 -10.26
C THR A 248 14.55 -5.47 -9.31
N PRO A 249 13.31 -5.65 -9.76
CA PRO A 249 12.19 -6.06 -8.90
C PRO A 249 12.42 -7.37 -8.15
N ASP A 250 13.06 -8.37 -8.77
CA ASP A 250 13.41 -9.67 -8.17
C ASP A 250 14.43 -9.57 -7.04
N GLN A 251 15.20 -8.48 -7.00
CA GLN A 251 16.19 -8.20 -5.96
C GLN A 251 15.56 -7.55 -4.71
N ASN A 252 14.28 -7.24 -4.74
CA ASN A 252 13.55 -6.71 -3.58
C ASN A 252 12.83 -7.84 -2.83
N LEU A 253 12.93 -7.83 -1.52
CA LEU A 253 12.15 -8.70 -0.65
C LEU A 253 10.78 -8.07 -0.39
N ILE A 254 9.73 -8.71 -0.86
CA ILE A 254 8.36 -8.30 -0.57
C ILE A 254 7.72 -9.37 0.31
N LEU A 255 7.26 -8.94 1.50
CA LEU A 255 6.62 -9.79 2.49
C LEU A 255 5.17 -9.33 2.73
N TRP A 256 4.26 -10.30 2.86
CA TRP A 256 2.89 -10.10 3.32
C TRP A 256 2.67 -10.92 4.60
N ASP A 257 2.63 -10.26 5.75
CA ASP A 257 2.58 -10.95 7.06
C ASP A 257 3.64 -12.08 7.18
N GLY A 258 4.83 -11.89 6.61
CA GLY A 258 5.91 -12.88 6.57
C GLY A 258 5.88 -13.86 5.38
N ILE A 259 4.80 -13.91 4.59
CA ILE A 259 4.72 -14.69 3.35
C ILE A 259 5.56 -13.98 2.27
N LYS A 260 6.52 -14.68 1.66
CA LYS A 260 7.32 -14.12 0.55
C LYS A 260 6.50 -14.04 -0.74
N MET A 261 6.53 -12.88 -1.38
CA MET A 261 5.84 -12.63 -2.64
C MET A 261 6.84 -12.65 -3.80
N TYR A 262 6.58 -13.50 -4.79
CA TYR A 262 7.39 -13.64 -6.00
C TYR A 262 6.82 -12.85 -7.18
N HIS A 263 5.53 -12.52 -7.13
CA HIS A 263 4.87 -11.60 -8.06
C HIS A 263 3.90 -10.72 -7.26
N SER A 264 3.98 -9.40 -7.44
CA SER A 264 3.28 -8.42 -6.60
C SER A 264 2.26 -7.57 -7.34
N GLY A 265 1.93 -7.92 -8.57
CA GLY A 265 1.02 -7.15 -9.42
C GLY A 265 -0.13 -7.94 -10.01
N HIS A 266 -1.15 -7.22 -10.42
CA HIS A 266 -2.22 -7.67 -11.29
C HIS A 266 -2.15 -6.93 -12.61
N PHE A 267 -2.79 -7.49 -13.64
CA PHE A 267 -2.87 -6.89 -14.96
C PHE A 267 -1.47 -6.49 -15.47
N PHE A 268 -0.58 -7.49 -15.59
CA PHE A 268 0.81 -7.29 -16.00
C PHE A 268 1.56 -6.24 -15.16
N GLY A 269 1.26 -6.25 -13.86
CA GLY A 269 1.89 -5.36 -12.90
C GLY A 269 1.29 -3.96 -12.77
N LEU A 270 0.31 -3.56 -13.58
CA LEU A 270 -0.28 -2.21 -13.52
C LEU A 270 -1.04 -1.93 -12.22
N ILE A 271 -1.60 -2.95 -11.59
CA ILE A 271 -2.36 -2.87 -10.34
C ILE A 271 -1.60 -3.64 -9.25
N SER A 272 -1.47 -3.06 -8.06
CA SER A 272 -0.87 -3.74 -6.91
C SER A 272 -1.71 -4.97 -6.49
N ALA A 273 -1.04 -6.09 -6.17
CA ALA A 273 -1.70 -7.32 -5.71
C ALA A 273 -2.14 -7.26 -4.22
N PHE A 274 -2.03 -6.11 -3.56
CA PHE A 274 -2.29 -5.95 -2.15
C PHE A 274 -3.53 -5.10 -1.90
N ASN A 275 -4.51 -5.64 -1.15
CA ASN A 275 -5.66 -4.85 -0.71
C ASN A 275 -5.22 -3.87 0.40
N PRO A 276 -5.21 -2.54 0.15
CA PRO A 276 -4.64 -1.57 1.09
C PRO A 276 -5.47 -1.38 2.36
N TYR A 277 -6.73 -1.78 2.37
CA TYR A 277 -7.68 -1.52 3.45
C TYR A 277 -7.55 -2.46 4.65
N VAL A 278 -6.75 -3.52 4.50
CA VAL A 278 -6.43 -4.46 5.57
C VAL A 278 -4.99 -4.31 6.06
N ILE A 279 -4.23 -3.39 5.49
CA ILE A 279 -2.83 -3.16 5.84
C ILE A 279 -2.75 -2.14 6.97
N GLU A 280 -2.07 -2.50 8.06
CA GLU A 280 -1.77 -1.60 9.18
C GLU A 280 -0.55 -0.73 8.86
N GLU A 281 0.54 -1.37 8.44
CA GLU A 281 1.81 -0.70 8.18
C GLU A 281 2.64 -1.43 7.12
N VAL A 282 3.41 -0.66 6.38
CA VAL A 282 4.43 -1.15 5.43
C VAL A 282 5.76 -0.53 5.80
N SER A 283 6.77 -1.38 6.04
CA SER A 283 8.14 -0.95 6.27
C SER A 283 8.95 -1.08 4.99
N VAL A 284 9.60 0.01 4.57
CA VAL A 284 10.40 0.07 3.33
C VAL A 284 11.84 0.40 3.66
N TYR A 285 12.77 -0.47 3.28
CA TYR A 285 14.21 -0.25 3.41
C TYR A 285 14.84 -0.11 2.03
N LYS A 286 15.50 1.02 1.76
CA LYS A 286 16.32 1.24 0.56
C LYS A 286 17.80 0.91 0.82
N SER A 287 18.19 0.96 2.08
CA SER A 287 19.53 0.62 2.63
C SER A 287 19.44 0.52 4.16
N GLY A 288 20.50 0.08 4.82
CA GLY A 288 20.53 -0.05 6.28
C GLY A 288 19.58 -1.14 6.80
N THR A 289 19.42 -2.19 6.02
CA THR A 289 18.45 -3.26 6.26
C THR A 289 18.77 -4.03 7.54
N GLU A 290 17.76 -4.32 8.37
CA GLU A 290 17.94 -5.17 9.56
C GLU A 290 18.43 -6.57 9.19
N THR A 291 19.26 -7.18 10.06
CA THR A 291 19.91 -8.48 9.81
C THR A 291 18.94 -9.66 9.72
N ARG A 292 17.72 -9.51 10.24
CA ARG A 292 16.66 -10.53 10.11
C ARG A 292 16.15 -10.70 8.69
N TYR A 293 16.29 -9.69 7.84
CA TYR A 293 15.91 -9.79 6.43
C TYR A 293 17.08 -10.32 5.60
N GLY A 294 16.86 -11.43 4.91
CA GLY A 294 17.80 -12.06 4.00
C GLY A 294 17.21 -12.30 2.62
N ASP A 295 17.83 -13.15 1.85
CA ASP A 295 17.36 -13.72 0.56
C ASP A 295 17.19 -12.72 -0.60
N ARG A 296 17.47 -11.44 -0.41
CA ARG A 296 17.40 -10.41 -1.47
C ARG A 296 18.49 -9.36 -1.26
N ILE A 297 18.97 -8.82 -2.37
CA ILE A 297 20.14 -7.96 -2.38
C ILE A 297 19.84 -6.44 -2.50
N SER A 298 18.61 -6.04 -2.80
CA SER A 298 18.22 -4.63 -2.92
C SER A 298 17.30 -4.20 -1.77
N GLY A 299 16.10 -3.75 -2.05
CA GLY A 299 15.18 -3.22 -1.04
C GLY A 299 14.44 -4.30 -0.25
N VAL A 300 13.79 -3.87 0.83
CA VAL A 300 12.83 -4.69 1.58
C VAL A 300 11.52 -3.92 1.71
N ILE A 301 10.40 -4.58 1.44
CA ILE A 301 9.05 -4.09 1.60
C ILE A 301 8.31 -5.12 2.46
N ASP A 302 8.17 -4.81 3.74
CA ASP A 302 7.50 -5.69 4.72
C ASP A 302 6.09 -5.14 4.99
N ILE A 303 5.07 -5.82 4.48
CA ILE A 303 3.66 -5.46 4.57
C ILE A 303 3.04 -6.23 5.73
N GLN A 304 2.55 -5.51 6.72
CA GLN A 304 1.88 -6.06 7.88
C GLN A 304 0.41 -5.64 7.87
N THR A 305 -0.48 -6.63 7.90
CA THR A 305 -1.90 -6.40 8.12
C THR A 305 -2.19 -6.22 9.60
N ASP A 306 -3.44 -5.87 9.97
CA ASP A 306 -3.80 -5.59 11.36
C ASP A 306 -3.24 -6.63 12.34
N THR A 307 -2.60 -6.16 13.40
CA THR A 307 -1.97 -6.99 14.43
C THR A 307 -2.78 -7.03 15.74
N LYS A 308 -3.77 -6.15 15.88
CA LYS A 308 -4.58 -6.02 17.09
C LYS A 308 -5.92 -6.73 16.94
N VAL A 309 -6.36 -7.37 18.03
CA VAL A 309 -7.72 -7.92 18.10
C VAL A 309 -8.72 -6.78 17.95
N PRO A 310 -9.66 -6.85 16.99
CA PRO A 310 -10.65 -5.80 16.79
C PRO A 310 -11.58 -5.69 18.00
N GLU A 311 -11.87 -4.47 18.44
CA GLU A 311 -12.76 -4.23 19.59
C GLU A 311 -14.24 -4.34 19.20
N LYS A 312 -14.57 -4.01 17.96
CA LYS A 312 -15.93 -4.03 17.40
C LYS A 312 -15.92 -4.53 15.97
N LEU A 313 -17.09 -4.97 15.50
CA LEU A 313 -17.29 -5.26 14.09
C LEU A 313 -17.06 -3.99 13.29
N SER A 314 -16.21 -4.08 12.30
CA SER A 314 -15.93 -3.01 11.34
C SER A 314 -15.62 -3.60 9.98
N GLY A 315 -15.80 -2.80 8.95
CA GLY A 315 -15.57 -3.27 7.61
C GLY A 315 -15.75 -2.17 6.59
N GLY A 316 -15.63 -2.53 5.33
CA GLY A 316 -15.87 -1.62 4.23
C GLY A 316 -15.97 -2.36 2.93
N PHE A 317 -16.52 -1.70 1.95
CA PHE A 317 -16.59 -2.15 0.57
C PHE A 317 -16.44 -0.97 -0.37
N GLY A 318 -15.88 -1.22 -1.52
CA GLY A 318 -15.64 -0.20 -2.51
C GLY A 318 -15.58 -0.77 -3.91
N SER A 319 -15.62 0.12 -4.88
CA SER A 319 -15.44 -0.20 -6.29
C SER A 319 -14.81 0.99 -6.99
N ASN A 320 -13.90 0.69 -7.91
CA ASN A 320 -13.40 1.64 -8.89
C ASN A 320 -13.73 1.15 -10.31
N MET A 321 -13.10 1.72 -11.33
CA MET A 321 -13.41 1.36 -12.72
C MET A 321 -12.77 0.04 -13.19
N THR A 322 -12.08 -0.71 -12.33
CA THR A 322 -11.43 -1.99 -12.70
C THR A 322 -11.84 -3.15 -11.81
N HIS A 323 -12.13 -2.91 -10.54
CA HIS A 323 -12.43 -3.96 -9.56
C HIS A 323 -13.34 -3.48 -8.43
N ALA A 324 -13.89 -4.43 -7.70
CA ALA A 324 -14.56 -4.22 -6.42
C ALA A 324 -13.84 -4.97 -5.30
N ASP A 325 -13.89 -4.41 -4.10
CA ASP A 325 -13.30 -5.00 -2.90
C ASP A 325 -14.23 -4.90 -1.69
N ALA A 326 -14.01 -5.79 -0.73
CA ALA A 326 -14.63 -5.72 0.58
C ALA A 326 -13.71 -6.29 1.65
N TYR A 327 -13.85 -5.80 2.88
CA TYR A 327 -13.17 -6.37 4.05
C TYR A 327 -14.06 -6.34 5.29
N LEU A 328 -13.81 -7.27 6.22
CA LEU A 328 -14.47 -7.36 7.50
C LEU A 328 -13.44 -7.68 8.59
N LYS A 329 -13.59 -7.02 9.75
CA LYS A 329 -12.83 -7.26 10.97
C LYS A 329 -13.82 -7.63 12.06
N ILE A 330 -13.77 -8.88 12.52
CA ILE A 330 -14.78 -9.51 13.37
C ILE A 330 -14.14 -9.84 14.71
N PRO A 331 -14.58 -9.24 15.84
CA PRO A 331 -14.14 -9.64 17.15
C PRO A 331 -14.75 -11.00 17.55
N ILE A 332 -13.92 -11.89 18.10
CA ILE A 332 -14.37 -13.17 18.67
C ILE A 332 -14.05 -13.12 20.18
N GLY A 333 -14.98 -12.58 20.94
CA GLY A 333 -14.76 -12.22 22.34
C GLY A 333 -13.69 -11.14 22.49
N LYS A 334 -12.97 -11.15 23.63
CA LYS A 334 -11.96 -10.12 23.94
C LYS A 334 -10.52 -10.53 23.53
N LYS A 335 -10.33 -11.77 23.14
CA LYS A 335 -8.99 -12.34 22.94
C LYS A 335 -8.68 -12.72 21.51
N PHE A 336 -9.68 -12.86 20.65
CA PHE A 336 -9.50 -13.28 19.26
C PHE A 336 -10.23 -12.35 18.29
N GLY A 337 -9.74 -12.29 17.09
CA GLY A 337 -10.38 -11.60 16.00
C GLY A 337 -10.06 -12.27 14.66
N VAL A 338 -10.98 -12.13 13.72
CA VAL A 338 -10.81 -12.58 12.34
C VAL A 338 -10.90 -11.38 11.43
N MET A 339 -9.99 -11.29 10.51
CA MET A 339 -10.01 -10.36 9.39
C MET A 339 -10.15 -11.15 8.09
N VAL A 340 -11.07 -10.72 7.25
CA VAL A 340 -11.29 -11.29 5.91
C VAL A 340 -11.32 -10.15 4.91
N SER A 341 -10.66 -10.33 3.78
CA SER A 341 -10.79 -9.43 2.64
C SER A 341 -10.88 -10.19 1.33
N ALA A 342 -11.59 -9.61 0.38
CA ALA A 342 -11.70 -10.11 -0.96
C ALA A 342 -11.67 -8.94 -1.95
N ARG A 343 -11.02 -9.14 -3.09
CA ARG A 343 -11.03 -8.22 -4.23
C ARG A 343 -11.16 -9.01 -5.51
N ARG A 344 -11.96 -8.53 -6.45
CA ARG A 344 -12.14 -9.13 -7.76
C ARG A 344 -12.27 -8.07 -8.84
N ALA A 345 -11.53 -8.24 -9.93
CA ALA A 345 -11.81 -7.50 -11.15
C ALA A 345 -13.14 -7.95 -11.76
N PHE A 346 -13.87 -7.04 -12.36
CA PHE A 346 -15.11 -7.32 -13.09
C PHE A 346 -14.97 -7.07 -14.60
N THR A 347 -13.76 -6.99 -15.05
CA THR A 347 -13.34 -6.66 -16.42
C THR A 347 -13.73 -7.74 -17.44
N ASP A 348 -13.99 -8.95 -16.97
CA ASP A 348 -14.56 -10.07 -17.74
C ASP A 348 -16.10 -9.98 -17.93
N VAL A 349 -16.76 -9.05 -17.24
CA VAL A 349 -18.22 -8.82 -17.29
C VAL A 349 -18.55 -7.44 -17.84
N TRP A 350 -17.78 -6.44 -17.48
CA TRP A 350 -18.01 -5.05 -17.87
C TRP A 350 -16.69 -4.33 -18.15
N GLU A 351 -16.49 -3.99 -19.41
CA GLU A 351 -15.33 -3.22 -19.86
C GLU A 351 -15.59 -1.73 -19.63
N THR A 352 -14.77 -1.14 -18.76
CA THR A 352 -14.78 0.28 -18.49
C THR A 352 -13.74 1.01 -19.35
N PHE A 353 -13.87 2.32 -19.48
CA PHE A 353 -12.88 3.13 -20.19
C PHE A 353 -11.45 2.98 -19.60
N THR A 354 -11.33 2.94 -18.28
CA THR A 354 -10.04 2.72 -17.60
C THR A 354 -9.46 1.34 -17.93
N TYR A 355 -10.29 0.31 -17.93
CA TYR A 355 -9.88 -1.03 -18.31
C TYR A 355 -9.41 -1.09 -19.76
N ASN A 356 -10.15 -0.47 -20.68
CA ASN A 356 -9.77 -0.45 -22.09
C ASN A 356 -8.41 0.23 -22.29
N ASN A 357 -8.15 1.37 -21.64
CA ASN A 357 -6.83 2.01 -21.67
C ASN A 357 -5.71 1.10 -21.13
N PHE A 358 -5.98 0.37 -20.05
CA PHE A 358 -5.02 -0.61 -19.51
C PHE A 358 -4.80 -1.77 -20.50
N SER A 359 -5.86 -2.29 -21.10
CA SER A 359 -5.82 -3.35 -22.08
C SER A 359 -5.03 -2.91 -23.32
N ASP A 360 -5.34 -1.74 -23.87
CA ASP A 360 -4.64 -1.17 -25.01
C ASP A 360 -3.14 -0.98 -24.71
N ARG A 361 -2.82 -0.53 -23.48
CA ARG A 361 -1.41 -0.36 -23.06
C ARG A 361 -0.67 -1.69 -22.95
N VAL A 362 -1.30 -2.73 -22.39
CA VAL A 362 -0.67 -4.04 -22.20
C VAL A 362 -0.51 -4.79 -23.52
N PHE A 363 -1.56 -4.77 -24.34
CA PHE A 363 -1.59 -5.59 -25.56
C PHE A 363 -1.11 -4.86 -26.81
N GLN A 364 -0.74 -3.56 -26.74
CA GLN A 364 -0.19 -2.87 -27.88
C GLN A 364 1.06 -3.59 -28.39
N ASN A 365 1.09 -3.81 -29.70
CA ASN A 365 2.23 -4.42 -30.41
C ASN A 365 2.68 -5.81 -29.93
N THR A 366 1.89 -6.49 -29.11
CA THR A 366 2.09 -7.91 -28.83
C THR A 366 1.71 -8.77 -30.05
N LYS A 367 2.04 -10.08 -30.04
CA LYS A 367 1.49 -11.03 -31.03
C LYS A 367 -0.02 -10.89 -31.13
N ILE A 368 -0.62 -10.44 -30.05
CA ILE A 368 -2.05 -10.20 -29.83
C ILE A 368 -2.57 -9.02 -30.66
N SER A 369 -1.82 -7.90 -30.74
CA SER A 369 -2.28 -6.68 -31.42
C SER A 369 -1.65 -6.45 -32.78
N ARG A 370 -0.85 -7.41 -33.28
CA ARG A 370 -0.08 -7.29 -34.53
C ARG A 370 -0.83 -6.78 -35.76
N ASN A 371 -2.13 -6.69 -35.66
CA ASN A 371 -3.03 -6.52 -36.79
C ASN A 371 -3.76 -5.18 -36.84
N SER A 372 -3.58 -4.28 -35.85
CA SER A 372 -4.43 -3.10 -35.75
C SER A 372 -4.14 -1.98 -36.75
N GLU A 373 -2.90 -1.81 -37.21
CA GLU A 373 -2.56 -0.70 -38.12
C GLU A 373 -2.66 -1.05 -39.63
N VAL A 374 -2.31 -2.28 -40.00
CA VAL A 374 -2.41 -2.72 -41.40
C VAL A 374 -3.81 -3.27 -41.74
N VAL A 375 -4.59 -3.62 -40.72
CA VAL A 375 -5.84 -4.39 -40.82
C VAL A 375 -7.06 -3.70 -40.25
N GLN A 376 -7.02 -2.39 -39.97
CA GLN A 376 -8.22 -1.63 -39.54
C GLN A 376 -9.44 -1.77 -40.50
N ASN A 377 -9.24 -2.32 -41.68
CA ASN A 377 -10.29 -2.60 -42.66
C ASN A 377 -10.49 -4.09 -42.97
N VAL A 378 -9.85 -5.00 -42.25
CA VAL A 378 -10.00 -6.45 -42.45
C VAL A 378 -10.67 -7.05 -41.23
N PHE A 379 -11.65 -7.92 -41.44
CA PHE A 379 -12.43 -8.59 -40.42
C PHE A 379 -11.51 -9.35 -39.45
N SER A 380 -11.26 -8.77 -38.29
CA SER A 380 -10.59 -9.41 -37.18
C SER A 380 -11.57 -9.54 -36.01
N LYS A 381 -11.63 -10.72 -35.45
CA LYS A 381 -12.39 -10.97 -34.22
C LYS A 381 -11.41 -11.16 -33.08
N THR A 382 -11.55 -10.36 -32.03
CA THR A 382 -10.78 -10.49 -30.81
C THR A 382 -11.68 -10.82 -29.64
N GLU A 383 -11.31 -11.80 -28.84
CA GLU A 383 -11.93 -12.09 -27.56
C GLU A 383 -10.87 -11.98 -26.47
N ASN A 384 -11.05 -11.06 -25.53
CA ASN A 384 -10.18 -10.83 -24.41
C ASN A 384 -10.90 -11.08 -23.09
N LYS A 385 -10.44 -12.04 -22.31
CA LYS A 385 -10.96 -12.31 -20.97
C LYS A 385 -9.80 -12.24 -19.99
N PHE A 386 -9.74 -11.14 -19.29
CA PHE A 386 -8.79 -10.95 -18.21
C PHE A 386 -9.54 -10.65 -16.92
N PHE A 387 -9.19 -11.34 -15.84
CA PHE A 387 -9.63 -10.99 -14.50
C PHE A 387 -8.61 -11.38 -13.45
N PHE A 388 -8.71 -10.76 -12.28
CA PHE A 388 -7.92 -11.14 -11.12
C PHE A 388 -8.81 -11.29 -9.87
N THR A 389 -8.30 -12.03 -8.89
CA THR A 389 -8.91 -12.21 -7.58
C THR A 389 -7.86 -12.22 -6.48
N ASP A 390 -8.17 -11.61 -5.34
CA ASP A 390 -7.38 -11.66 -4.12
C ASP A 390 -8.25 -12.04 -2.94
N TYR A 391 -7.71 -12.88 -2.08
CA TYR A 391 -8.33 -13.24 -0.81
C TYR A 391 -7.31 -13.21 0.31
N THR A 392 -7.69 -12.64 1.43
CA THR A 392 -6.90 -12.68 2.66
C THR A 392 -7.79 -13.09 3.82
N ILE A 393 -7.30 -14.02 4.62
CA ILE A 393 -7.93 -14.42 5.88
C ILE A 393 -6.86 -14.39 6.95
N LYS A 394 -7.10 -13.69 8.05
CA LYS A 394 -6.20 -13.61 9.20
C LYS A 394 -6.93 -13.85 10.50
N LEU A 395 -6.37 -14.72 11.33
CA LEU A 395 -6.74 -14.91 12.73
C LEU A 395 -5.72 -14.19 13.60
N ILE A 396 -6.20 -13.38 14.52
CA ILE A 396 -5.40 -12.65 15.50
C ILE A 396 -5.83 -13.12 16.88
N GLY A 397 -4.88 -13.48 17.75
CA GLY A 397 -5.19 -13.97 19.09
C GLY A 397 -4.23 -13.44 20.14
N LYS A 398 -4.80 -13.06 21.28
CA LYS A 398 -4.08 -12.74 22.50
C LYS A 398 -4.36 -13.83 23.54
N LEU A 399 -3.53 -14.90 23.51
CA LEU A 399 -3.72 -16.08 24.38
C LEU A 399 -3.58 -15.70 25.86
N SER A 400 -2.60 -14.84 26.15
CA SER A 400 -2.36 -14.26 27.47
C SER A 400 -1.84 -12.83 27.34
N ASP A 401 -1.59 -12.13 28.44
CA ASP A 401 -0.93 -10.80 28.41
C ASP A 401 0.51 -10.86 27.90
N LYS A 402 1.07 -12.06 27.77
CA LYS A 402 2.44 -12.28 27.29
C LYS A 402 2.51 -12.96 25.92
N ASP A 403 1.42 -13.54 25.44
CA ASP A 403 1.40 -14.38 24.24
C ASP A 403 0.43 -13.83 23.20
N GLU A 404 0.99 -13.51 22.03
CA GLU A 404 0.27 -13.08 20.83
C GLU A 404 0.48 -14.11 19.71
N ILE A 405 -0.59 -14.48 19.05
CA ILE A 405 -0.55 -15.37 17.88
C ILE A 405 -1.24 -14.70 16.69
N MET A 406 -0.73 -14.95 15.53
CA MET A 406 -1.36 -14.57 14.26
C MET A 406 -1.22 -15.72 13.27
N ILE A 407 -2.25 -15.93 12.47
CA ILE A 407 -2.25 -16.88 11.36
C ILE A 407 -2.83 -16.14 10.18
N SER A 408 -2.07 -16.05 9.10
CA SER A 408 -2.46 -15.32 7.89
C SER A 408 -2.43 -16.23 6.67
N ASN A 409 -3.38 -16.04 5.78
CA ASN A 409 -3.43 -16.68 4.47
C ASN A 409 -3.66 -15.61 3.41
N LEU A 410 -2.93 -15.70 2.32
CA LEU A 410 -3.08 -14.87 1.13
C LEU A 410 -3.19 -15.74 -0.10
N ARG A 411 -4.08 -15.37 -1.01
CA ARG A 411 -4.12 -15.92 -2.36
C ARG A 411 -4.42 -14.79 -3.35
N THR A 412 -3.58 -14.66 -4.37
CA THR A 412 -3.79 -13.75 -5.50
C THR A 412 -3.71 -14.56 -6.79
N LYS A 413 -4.63 -14.30 -7.74
CA LYS A 413 -4.67 -15.02 -9.01
C LYS A 413 -4.98 -14.05 -10.15
N ASN A 414 -4.22 -14.18 -11.25
CA ASN A 414 -4.48 -13.52 -12.53
C ASN A 414 -4.78 -14.58 -13.59
N GLU A 415 -5.75 -14.34 -14.43
CA GLU A 415 -6.10 -15.19 -15.57
C GLU A 415 -6.32 -14.36 -16.81
N LEU A 416 -5.68 -14.76 -17.91
CA LEU A 416 -5.87 -14.23 -19.25
C LEU A 416 -6.23 -15.38 -20.20
N ASP A 417 -7.25 -15.18 -21.00
CA ASP A 417 -7.52 -15.99 -22.21
C ASP A 417 -7.82 -15.01 -23.35
N PHE A 418 -6.86 -14.86 -24.24
CA PHE A 418 -6.92 -13.95 -25.36
C PHE A 418 -6.92 -14.74 -26.66
N THR A 419 -7.86 -14.47 -27.56
CA THR A 419 -7.95 -15.06 -28.88
C THR A 419 -8.08 -13.96 -29.94
N SER A 420 -7.29 -14.04 -30.99
CA SER A 420 -7.37 -13.18 -32.17
C SER A 420 -7.47 -14.02 -33.42
N GLU A 421 -8.46 -13.73 -34.25
CA GLU A 421 -8.69 -14.39 -35.54
C GLU A 421 -8.64 -13.34 -36.67
N ILE A 422 -7.87 -13.61 -37.72
CA ILE A 422 -7.73 -12.74 -38.89
C ILE A 422 -8.16 -13.51 -40.12
N ASP A 423 -9.39 -13.27 -40.52
CA ASP A 423 -10.00 -14.01 -41.63
C ASP A 423 -9.23 -13.87 -42.94
N LEU A 424 -8.66 -12.68 -43.22
CA LEU A 424 -7.93 -12.45 -44.48
C LEU A 424 -6.69 -13.33 -44.63
N PHE A 425 -5.97 -13.56 -43.54
CA PHE A 425 -4.75 -14.36 -43.52
C PHE A 425 -4.99 -15.78 -43.02
N GLN A 426 -6.26 -16.12 -42.62
CA GLN A 426 -6.60 -17.38 -41.97
C GLN A 426 -5.66 -17.68 -40.81
N GLU A 427 -5.40 -16.67 -40.00
CA GLU A 427 -4.54 -16.76 -38.85
C GLU A 427 -5.35 -16.76 -37.55
N THR A 428 -4.98 -17.63 -36.64
CA THR A 428 -5.53 -17.68 -35.27
C THR A 428 -4.38 -17.65 -34.28
N SER A 429 -4.45 -16.69 -33.33
CA SER A 429 -3.55 -16.64 -32.19
C SER A 429 -4.34 -16.79 -30.89
N ARG A 430 -3.88 -17.61 -29.97
CA ARG A 430 -4.45 -17.74 -28.64
C ARG A 430 -3.36 -17.74 -27.59
N ASP A 431 -3.48 -16.81 -26.64
CA ASP A 431 -2.58 -16.65 -25.50
C ASP A 431 -3.35 -16.88 -24.20
N GLN A 432 -2.85 -17.80 -23.38
CA GLN A 432 -3.40 -18.11 -22.08
C GLN A 432 -2.32 -17.89 -21.01
N LEU A 433 -2.67 -17.16 -19.96
CA LEU A 433 -1.76 -16.89 -18.85
C LEU A 433 -2.48 -17.13 -17.53
N SER A 434 -1.83 -17.85 -16.63
CA SER A 434 -2.25 -17.97 -15.24
C SER A 434 -1.07 -17.66 -14.33
N ILE A 435 -1.27 -16.69 -13.41
CA ILE A 435 -0.28 -16.36 -12.38
C ILE A 435 -0.96 -16.50 -11.02
N LEU A 436 -0.41 -17.37 -10.18
CA LEU A 436 -0.91 -17.64 -8.84
C LEU A 436 0.19 -17.35 -7.81
N ASN A 437 -0.14 -16.53 -6.79
CA ASN A 437 0.57 -16.57 -5.53
C ASN A 437 -0.38 -17.05 -4.45
N SER A 438 0.07 -17.94 -3.61
CA SER A 438 -0.67 -18.37 -2.43
C SER A 438 0.30 -18.59 -1.28
N GLY A 439 -0.12 -18.29 -0.08
CA GLY A 439 0.76 -18.47 1.07
C GLY A 439 -0.01 -18.55 2.37
N PHE A 440 0.71 -19.04 3.35
CA PHE A 440 0.26 -19.17 4.71
C PHE A 440 1.41 -18.78 5.64
N SER A 441 1.08 -18.03 6.71
CA SER A 441 2.06 -17.73 7.76
C SER A 441 1.45 -17.92 9.13
N GLY A 442 2.30 -18.30 10.09
CA GLY A 442 1.99 -18.39 11.48
C GLY A 442 3.03 -17.63 12.30
N PHE A 443 2.58 -16.85 13.24
CA PHE A 443 3.40 -16.02 14.10
C PHE A 443 3.02 -16.27 15.54
N TRP A 444 4.01 -16.47 16.39
CA TRP A 444 3.86 -16.51 17.85
C TRP A 444 4.92 -15.65 18.50
N LYS A 445 4.47 -14.67 19.28
CA LYS A 445 5.33 -13.79 20.09
C LYS A 445 5.04 -14.03 21.56
N ARG A 446 6.11 -14.18 22.35
CA ARG A 446 6.03 -14.23 23.80
C ARG A 446 6.92 -13.21 24.46
N GLN A 447 6.34 -12.40 25.31
CA GLN A 447 7.05 -11.47 26.19
C GLN A 447 7.29 -12.16 27.54
N TRP A 448 8.51 -12.64 27.78
CA TRP A 448 8.87 -13.32 29.03
C TRP A 448 8.92 -12.36 30.21
N ASN A 449 9.56 -11.20 29.99
CA ASN A 449 9.66 -10.09 30.93
C ASN A 449 9.86 -8.78 30.12
N PRO A 450 9.86 -7.59 30.75
CA PRO A 450 9.99 -6.33 30.01
C PRO A 450 11.24 -6.20 29.11
N ASN A 451 12.26 -7.01 29.39
CA ASN A 451 13.55 -6.91 28.71
C ASN A 451 13.81 -8.03 27.70
N PHE A 452 13.02 -9.14 27.74
CA PHE A 452 13.26 -10.28 26.89
C PHE A 452 11.98 -10.80 26.24
N SER A 453 11.99 -10.88 24.93
CA SER A 453 10.94 -11.48 24.11
C SER A 453 11.51 -12.40 23.05
N HIS A 454 10.69 -13.31 22.56
CA HIS A 454 10.97 -14.05 21.34
C HIS A 454 9.77 -14.04 20.39
N THR A 455 10.05 -14.30 19.11
CA THR A 455 9.08 -14.60 18.08
C THR A 455 9.45 -15.88 17.35
N LEU A 456 8.45 -16.67 17.04
CA LEU A 456 8.55 -17.81 16.14
C LEU A 456 7.64 -17.52 14.94
N ASP A 457 8.21 -17.52 13.76
CA ASP A 457 7.53 -17.32 12.51
C ASP A 457 7.66 -18.58 11.66
N VAL A 458 6.59 -19.01 11.03
CA VAL A 458 6.59 -20.09 10.02
C VAL A 458 5.84 -19.58 8.81
N TYR A 459 6.28 -19.96 7.62
CA TYR A 459 5.59 -19.60 6.40
C TYR A 459 5.69 -20.71 5.34
N TYR A 460 4.71 -20.69 4.47
CA TYR A 460 4.69 -21.36 3.18
C TYR A 460 4.28 -20.35 2.13
N SER A 461 5.00 -20.33 1.01
CA SER A 461 4.69 -19.49 -0.15
C SER A 461 4.78 -20.33 -1.41
N ARG A 462 3.82 -20.16 -2.30
CA ARG A 462 3.81 -20.79 -3.62
C ARG A 462 3.55 -19.72 -4.68
N PHE A 463 4.41 -19.70 -5.67
CA PHE A 463 4.23 -18.96 -6.93
C PHE A 463 4.11 -19.98 -8.07
N ASP A 464 3.19 -19.75 -8.99
CA ASP A 464 2.92 -20.61 -10.12
C ASP A 464 2.62 -19.72 -11.33
N PHE A 465 3.42 -19.83 -12.35
CA PHE A 465 3.31 -19.12 -13.61
C PHE A 465 3.17 -20.14 -14.74
N ASP A 466 2.11 -20.06 -15.51
CA ASP A 466 1.86 -20.89 -16.69
C ASP A 466 1.37 -20.01 -17.84
N TYR A 467 2.19 -19.87 -18.86
CA TYR A 467 1.87 -19.20 -20.11
C TYR A 467 1.86 -20.22 -21.25
N LEU A 468 0.83 -20.14 -22.09
CA LEU A 468 0.67 -20.96 -23.28
C LEU A 468 0.24 -20.08 -24.46
N GLY A 469 1.15 -19.85 -25.40
CA GLY A 469 0.89 -19.21 -26.69
C GLY A 469 0.71 -20.22 -27.79
N ARG A 470 -0.30 -20.04 -28.64
CA ARG A 470 -0.55 -20.86 -29.83
C ARG A 470 -0.79 -19.93 -31.02
N PHE A 471 -0.14 -20.25 -32.13
CA PHE A 471 -0.35 -19.56 -33.39
C PHE A 471 -0.60 -20.61 -34.50
N ARG A 472 -1.55 -20.34 -35.37
CA ARG A 472 -1.86 -21.12 -36.56
C ARG A 472 -2.12 -20.17 -37.71
N GLY A 473 -1.33 -20.30 -38.77
CA GLY A 473 -1.51 -19.58 -40.03
C GLY A 473 -1.75 -20.59 -41.17
N GLU A 474 -3.02 -20.72 -41.62
CA GLU A 474 -3.39 -21.72 -42.63
C GLU A 474 -2.78 -21.42 -43.99
N LEU A 475 -2.72 -20.12 -44.40
CA LEU A 475 -2.17 -19.74 -45.70
C LEU A 475 -0.65 -20.03 -45.84
N VAL A 476 0.08 -19.96 -44.72
CA VAL A 476 1.53 -20.25 -44.71
C VAL A 476 1.83 -21.64 -44.17
N GLY A 477 0.79 -22.43 -43.86
CA GLY A 477 0.91 -23.77 -43.26
C GLY A 477 1.70 -23.79 -41.96
N ALA A 478 1.80 -22.64 -41.24
CA ALA A 478 2.63 -22.50 -40.05
C ALA A 478 1.81 -22.76 -38.78
N THR A 479 2.42 -23.52 -37.90
CA THR A 479 1.92 -23.72 -36.54
C THR A 479 3.04 -23.50 -35.54
N GLU A 480 2.71 -22.77 -34.47
CA GLU A 480 3.66 -22.50 -33.36
C GLU A 480 2.93 -22.69 -32.03
N GLN A 481 3.60 -23.30 -31.08
CA GLN A 481 3.16 -23.36 -29.71
C GLN A 481 4.35 -23.15 -28.81
N ASP A 482 4.20 -22.20 -27.88
CA ASP A 482 5.19 -21.89 -26.85
C ASP A 482 4.54 -22.06 -25.48
N GLN A 483 5.17 -22.79 -24.60
CA GLN A 483 4.77 -22.92 -23.21
C GLN A 483 5.92 -22.53 -22.29
N LYS A 484 5.62 -21.65 -21.35
CA LYS A 484 6.55 -21.24 -20.28
C LYS A 484 5.90 -21.58 -18.95
N ARG A 485 6.60 -22.32 -18.10
CA ARG A 485 6.19 -22.63 -16.73
C ARG A 485 7.29 -22.26 -15.76
N ASN A 486 6.91 -21.69 -14.61
CA ASN A 486 7.82 -21.43 -13.51
C ASN A 486 7.07 -21.62 -12.20
N GLU A 487 7.50 -22.56 -11.38
CA GLU A 487 6.92 -22.84 -10.08
C GLU A 487 7.96 -22.60 -8.99
N ILE A 488 7.54 -21.97 -7.90
CA ILE A 488 8.34 -21.81 -6.69
C ILE A 488 7.50 -22.28 -5.51
N LYS A 489 8.06 -23.16 -4.69
CA LYS A 489 7.56 -23.51 -3.36
C LYS A 489 8.62 -23.12 -2.34
N ASP A 490 8.26 -22.30 -1.40
CA ASP A 490 9.17 -21.80 -0.37
C ASP A 490 8.53 -22.01 1.00
N ILE A 491 9.18 -22.83 1.81
CA ILE A 491 8.79 -23.09 3.18
C ILE A 491 9.92 -22.68 4.11
N GLY A 492 9.57 -22.02 5.20
CA GLY A 492 10.58 -21.64 6.17
C GLY A 492 10.05 -21.36 7.55
N PHE A 493 10.99 -21.28 8.47
CA PHE A 493 10.72 -20.79 9.81
C PHE A 493 11.84 -19.89 10.29
N SER A 494 11.51 -18.98 11.22
CA SER A 494 12.49 -18.18 11.92
C SER A 494 12.19 -18.12 13.43
N TYR A 495 13.25 -18.19 14.21
CA TYR A 495 13.21 -17.97 15.65
C TYR A 495 14.05 -16.75 15.98
N ASN A 496 13.41 -15.71 16.48
CA ASN A 496 14.02 -14.42 16.75
C ASN A 496 13.92 -14.12 18.25
N THR A 497 14.98 -13.59 18.83
CA THR A 497 15.02 -13.11 20.21
C THR A 497 15.37 -11.64 20.25
N THR A 498 14.74 -10.90 21.15
CA THR A 498 15.09 -9.51 21.44
C THR A 498 15.38 -9.37 22.92
N TRP A 499 16.59 -8.88 23.23
CA TRP A 499 17.04 -8.63 24.57
C TRP A 499 17.36 -7.15 24.75
N LYS A 500 16.58 -6.44 25.56
CA LYS A 500 16.84 -5.07 25.99
C LYS A 500 17.83 -5.11 27.14
N LEU A 501 19.07 -4.69 26.91
CA LEU A 501 20.11 -4.62 27.95
C LEU A 501 19.84 -3.47 28.92
N ASP A 502 19.37 -2.35 28.37
CA ASP A 502 18.90 -1.16 29.07
C ASP A 502 18.02 -0.31 28.14
N GLU A 503 17.69 0.91 28.54
CA GLU A 503 16.85 1.85 27.75
C GLU A 503 17.47 2.29 26.41
N LYS A 504 18.80 2.11 26.27
CA LYS A 504 19.54 2.58 25.10
C LYS A 504 20.05 1.43 24.24
N ARG A 505 20.19 0.23 24.78
CA ARG A 505 20.89 -0.88 24.14
C ARG A 505 20.00 -2.11 24.07
N SER A 506 19.95 -2.71 22.90
CA SER A 506 19.31 -3.99 22.69
C SER A 506 20.11 -4.88 21.75
N ILE A 507 19.95 -6.18 21.90
CA ILE A 507 20.50 -7.21 21.01
C ILE A 507 19.30 -7.96 20.42
N GLN A 508 19.33 -8.15 19.11
CA GLN A 508 18.46 -9.07 18.41
C GLN A 508 19.32 -10.20 17.84
N SER A 509 18.87 -11.44 18.02
CA SER A 509 19.57 -12.60 17.46
C SER A 509 18.54 -13.61 17.01
N GLY A 510 18.86 -14.38 15.99
CA GLY A 510 17.94 -15.37 15.51
C GLY A 510 18.57 -16.40 14.57
N TYR A 511 17.78 -17.42 14.30
CA TYR A 511 18.06 -18.45 13.32
C TYR A 511 16.89 -18.54 12.33
N GLN A 512 17.22 -18.71 11.07
CA GLN A 512 16.25 -18.88 9.99
C GLN A 512 16.62 -20.08 9.16
N PHE A 513 15.59 -20.82 8.74
CA PHE A 513 15.67 -21.89 7.77
C PHE A 513 14.67 -21.61 6.66
N SER A 514 15.06 -21.84 5.42
CA SER A 514 14.14 -21.88 4.28
C SER A 514 14.56 -22.97 3.28
N SER A 515 13.55 -23.62 2.70
CA SER A 515 13.71 -24.57 1.60
C SER A 515 12.96 -24.01 0.40
N ASN A 516 13.69 -23.70 -0.66
CA ASN A 516 13.18 -23.21 -1.93
C ASN A 516 13.24 -24.34 -2.97
N ASP A 517 12.09 -24.78 -3.46
CA ASP A 517 11.93 -25.68 -4.59
C ASP A 517 11.51 -24.83 -5.80
N VAL A 518 12.38 -24.72 -6.79
CA VAL A 518 12.15 -23.87 -7.97
C VAL A 518 12.30 -24.71 -9.22
N SER A 519 11.30 -24.68 -10.08
CA SER A 519 11.33 -25.29 -11.38
C SER A 519 10.94 -24.31 -12.48
N PHE A 520 11.64 -24.34 -13.59
CA PHE A 520 11.22 -23.68 -14.82
C PHE A 520 11.26 -24.63 -16.00
N ARG A 521 10.37 -24.41 -16.97
CA ARG A 521 10.32 -25.18 -18.21
C ARG A 521 9.85 -24.33 -19.37
N PHE A 522 10.60 -24.39 -20.45
CA PHE A 522 10.27 -23.83 -21.75
C PHE A 522 10.13 -24.96 -22.72
N SER A 523 8.97 -25.12 -23.33
CA SER A 523 8.73 -26.16 -24.31
C SER A 523 7.84 -25.64 -25.43
N GLY A 524 8.03 -26.15 -26.61
CA GLY A 524 7.20 -25.78 -27.73
C GLY A 524 7.62 -26.44 -29.03
N PHE A 525 6.94 -26.03 -30.06
CA PHE A 525 7.26 -26.39 -31.43
C PHE A 525 6.94 -25.22 -32.38
N ASN A 526 7.73 -25.15 -33.43
CA ASN A 526 7.52 -24.24 -34.55
C ASN A 526 7.75 -25.03 -35.85
N GLY A 527 6.86 -24.90 -36.80
CA GLY A 527 7.00 -25.58 -38.06
C GLY A 527 5.83 -25.42 -39.01
N THR A 528 6.03 -26.08 -40.15
CA THR A 528 5.03 -26.23 -41.20
C THR A 528 4.60 -27.72 -41.26
N GLU A 529 3.62 -28.03 -42.12
CA GLU A 529 3.22 -29.44 -42.35
C GLU A 529 4.40 -30.35 -42.80
N GLU A 530 5.44 -29.74 -43.37
CA GLU A 530 6.59 -30.49 -43.91
C GLU A 530 7.77 -30.62 -42.94
N SER A 531 7.90 -29.70 -41.96
CA SER A 531 9.01 -29.66 -41.01
C SER A 531 8.59 -29.01 -39.68
N VAL A 532 8.80 -29.75 -38.59
CA VAL A 532 8.53 -29.31 -37.22
C VAL A 532 9.81 -29.33 -36.41
N THR A 533 10.15 -28.21 -35.82
CA THR A 533 11.24 -28.09 -34.86
C THR A 533 10.64 -28.04 -33.45
N THR A 534 11.11 -28.90 -32.56
CA THR A 534 10.67 -28.92 -31.14
C THR A 534 11.80 -28.48 -30.23
N TYR A 535 11.46 -27.83 -29.13
CA TYR A 535 12.41 -27.56 -28.05
C TYR A 535 11.76 -27.89 -26.70
N ASP A 536 12.60 -28.30 -25.76
CA ASP A 536 12.21 -28.56 -24.39
C ASP A 536 13.42 -28.33 -23.46
N LEU A 537 13.37 -27.25 -22.70
CA LEU A 537 14.40 -26.82 -21.76
C LEU A 537 13.78 -26.62 -20.40
N GLY A 538 14.33 -27.18 -19.35
CA GLY A 538 13.86 -26.98 -18.00
C GLY A 538 14.85 -27.41 -16.96
N GLU A 539 14.75 -26.82 -15.79
CA GLU A 539 15.53 -27.16 -14.61
C GLU A 539 14.61 -27.19 -13.39
N GLU A 540 14.88 -28.10 -12.48
CA GLU A 540 14.28 -28.20 -11.15
C GLU A 540 15.38 -28.32 -10.11
N SER A 541 15.37 -27.46 -9.11
CA SER A 541 16.41 -27.42 -8.09
C SER A 541 15.82 -27.07 -6.73
N ILE A 542 16.42 -27.65 -5.67
CA ILE A 542 16.03 -27.39 -4.28
C ILE A 542 17.23 -26.82 -3.53
N ASN A 543 17.05 -25.64 -2.95
CA ASN A 543 18.03 -25.03 -2.07
C ASN A 543 17.53 -24.97 -0.63
N ASN A 544 18.32 -25.52 0.28
CA ASN A 544 18.10 -25.37 1.72
C ASN A 544 19.05 -24.29 2.26
N SER A 545 18.48 -23.24 2.81
CA SER A 545 19.22 -22.11 3.37
C SER A 545 19.14 -22.11 4.88
N HIS A 546 20.28 -21.94 5.53
CA HIS A 546 20.38 -21.77 6.99
C HIS A 546 21.04 -20.42 7.27
N ALA A 547 20.44 -19.64 8.15
CA ALA A 547 21.00 -18.34 8.50
C ALA A 547 21.00 -18.14 10.02
N LEU A 548 22.15 -17.69 10.52
CA LEU A 548 22.31 -17.19 11.88
C LEU A 548 22.57 -15.68 11.81
N PHE A 549 21.91 -14.91 12.63
CA PHE A 549 22.13 -13.47 12.65
C PHE A 549 22.11 -12.90 14.07
N THR A 550 22.82 -11.80 14.22
CA THR A 550 22.80 -11.00 15.43
C THR A 550 22.98 -9.52 15.07
N SER A 551 22.31 -8.64 15.80
CA SER A 551 22.47 -7.20 15.70
C SER A 551 22.48 -6.54 17.07
N TYR A 552 23.30 -5.53 17.22
CA TYR A 552 23.38 -4.64 18.37
C TYR A 552 22.81 -3.30 17.98
N ARG A 553 21.83 -2.81 18.73
CA ARG A 553 21.24 -1.49 18.58
C ARG A 553 21.57 -0.61 19.78
N TYR A 554 22.12 0.56 19.50
CA TYR A 554 22.31 1.64 20.46
C TYR A 554 21.47 2.85 20.05
N ASN A 555 20.63 3.35 20.96
CA ASN A 555 19.80 4.53 20.74
C ASN A 555 19.88 5.47 21.95
N ASN A 556 20.59 6.58 21.82
CA ASN A 556 20.69 7.58 22.86
C ASN A 556 19.64 8.69 22.63
N LYS A 557 18.38 8.41 22.95
CA LYS A 557 17.26 9.36 22.85
C LYS A 557 17.25 10.07 21.47
N ASN A 558 17.47 9.31 20.40
CA ASN A 558 17.53 9.77 19.01
C ASN A 558 18.66 10.78 18.68
N LYS A 559 19.58 11.02 19.60
CA LYS A 559 20.78 11.87 19.31
C LYS A 559 21.83 11.11 18.52
N LEU A 560 22.00 9.84 18.84
CA LEU A 560 22.90 8.91 18.15
C LEU A 560 22.25 7.54 18.13
N ILE A 561 22.09 6.97 16.94
CA ILE A 561 21.61 5.63 16.71
C ILE A 561 22.68 4.85 15.96
N ILE A 562 22.95 3.65 16.42
CA ILE A 562 23.88 2.72 15.79
C ILE A 562 23.19 1.37 15.74
N ASN A 563 23.02 0.82 14.55
CA ASN A 563 22.60 -0.55 14.33
C ASN A 563 23.77 -1.27 13.64
N ALA A 564 24.42 -2.19 14.33
CA ALA A 564 25.50 -2.99 13.79
C ALA A 564 25.15 -4.47 13.88
N GLY A 565 25.28 -5.20 12.80
CA GLY A 565 24.90 -6.61 12.79
C GLY A 565 25.67 -7.44 11.79
N LEU A 566 25.58 -8.74 12.01
CA LEU A 566 26.18 -9.76 11.17
C LEU A 566 25.17 -10.88 10.93
N ARG A 567 25.03 -11.26 9.69
CA ARG A 567 24.29 -12.45 9.26
C ARG A 567 25.25 -13.42 8.56
N MET A 568 25.12 -14.69 8.84
CA MET A 568 25.85 -15.80 8.20
C MET A 568 24.81 -16.68 7.52
N ASN A 569 24.96 -16.87 6.22
CA ASN A 569 24.10 -17.75 5.42
C ASN A 569 24.88 -18.97 4.95
N TYR A 570 24.24 -20.14 4.96
CA TYR A 570 24.67 -21.35 4.26
C TYR A 570 23.64 -21.69 3.20
N PHE A 571 24.07 -21.90 1.97
CA PHE A 571 23.26 -22.35 0.83
C PHE A 571 23.68 -23.76 0.41
N SER A 572 22.72 -24.70 0.41
CA SER A 572 23.01 -26.11 0.16
C SER A 572 23.40 -26.40 -1.30
N THR A 573 22.85 -25.64 -2.27
CA THR A 573 23.15 -25.85 -3.70
C THR A 573 24.57 -25.46 -4.09
N THR A 574 25.13 -24.47 -3.40
CA THR A 574 26.50 -23.99 -3.67
C THR A 574 27.50 -24.40 -2.58
N GLU A 575 27.02 -25.10 -1.54
CA GLU A 575 27.80 -25.50 -0.35
C GLU A 575 28.61 -24.36 0.27
N SER A 576 28.11 -23.12 0.15
CA SER A 576 28.85 -21.91 0.51
C SER A 576 28.34 -21.28 1.81
N VAL A 577 29.30 -20.81 2.63
CA VAL A 577 29.02 -20.00 3.82
C VAL A 577 29.39 -18.56 3.53
N LEU A 578 28.41 -17.67 3.61
CA LEU A 578 28.52 -16.26 3.22
C LEU A 578 28.16 -15.34 4.38
N PHE A 579 28.96 -14.27 4.55
CA PHE A 579 28.81 -13.31 5.64
C PHE A 579 28.25 -11.99 5.15
N GLU A 580 27.29 -11.43 5.88
CA GLU A 580 26.60 -10.18 5.60
C GLU A 580 26.73 -9.21 6.77
N PRO A 581 27.87 -8.49 6.88
CA PRO A 581 27.97 -7.37 7.82
C PRO A 581 27.05 -6.24 7.39
N ARG A 582 26.38 -5.63 8.35
CA ARG A 582 25.49 -4.48 8.15
C ARG A 582 25.71 -3.45 9.23
N LEU A 583 25.74 -2.18 8.83
CA LEU A 583 25.92 -1.04 9.73
C LEU A 583 24.98 0.08 9.29
N TYR A 584 24.27 0.63 10.24
CA TYR A 584 23.55 1.89 10.09
C TYR A 584 23.87 2.80 11.25
N VAL A 585 24.20 4.06 10.95
CA VAL A 585 24.49 5.09 11.94
C VAL A 585 23.70 6.33 11.58
N GLU A 586 22.99 6.89 12.55
CA GLU A 586 22.35 8.19 12.43
C GLU A 586 22.77 9.07 13.60
N LYS A 587 23.13 10.31 13.31
CA LYS A 587 23.52 11.31 14.30
C LYS A 587 22.73 12.61 14.06
N LYS A 588 21.97 13.00 15.06
CA LYS A 588 21.36 14.34 15.12
C LYS A 588 22.46 15.34 15.52
N LEU A 589 22.79 16.26 14.61
CA LEU A 589 23.82 17.29 14.83
C LEU A 589 23.24 18.43 15.68
N ASN A 590 22.01 18.83 15.39
CA ASN A 590 21.22 19.80 16.13
C ASN A 590 19.74 19.57 15.87
N ASP A 591 18.85 20.46 16.32
CA ASP A 591 17.40 20.26 16.16
C ASP A 591 16.91 20.29 14.73
N ASN A 592 17.70 20.84 13.81
CA ASN A 592 17.33 20.98 12.41
C ASN A 592 18.06 20.00 11.47
N PHE A 593 19.22 19.44 11.88
CA PHE A 593 20.08 18.64 11.02
C PHE A 593 20.36 17.26 11.60
N SER A 594 20.20 16.24 10.79
CA SER A 594 20.67 14.86 11.03
C SER A 594 21.51 14.38 9.85
N ILE A 595 22.49 13.53 10.14
CA ILE A 595 23.28 12.82 9.13
C ILE A 595 23.15 11.33 9.36
N ASN A 596 23.16 10.56 8.27
CA ASN A 596 23.14 9.10 8.34
C ASN A 596 24.22 8.49 7.43
N PHE A 597 24.59 7.28 7.78
CA PHE A 597 25.48 6.43 7.00
C PHE A 597 25.02 4.98 7.10
N SER A 598 25.05 4.26 5.99
CA SER A 598 24.84 2.80 5.99
C SER A 598 25.86 2.09 5.11
N GLY A 599 26.18 0.85 5.51
CA GLY A 599 27.01 -0.06 4.72
C GLY A 599 26.52 -1.48 4.93
N GLU A 600 26.32 -2.24 3.84
CA GLU A 600 25.79 -3.58 3.90
C GLU A 600 26.34 -4.48 2.78
N ILE A 601 26.49 -5.77 3.10
CA ILE A 601 26.70 -6.84 2.14
C ILE A 601 25.48 -7.77 2.23
N LYS A 602 24.94 -8.18 1.08
CA LYS A 602 23.80 -9.08 0.99
C LYS A 602 24.01 -10.14 -0.10
N HIS A 603 23.34 -11.29 0.05
CA HIS A 603 23.37 -12.39 -0.92
C HIS A 603 21.95 -12.85 -1.25
N GLN A 604 21.80 -13.38 -2.47
CA GLN A 604 20.52 -13.90 -2.97
C GLN A 604 20.78 -15.17 -3.78
N ALA A 605 20.12 -16.27 -3.40
CA ALA A 605 20.26 -17.57 -4.05
C ALA A 605 19.16 -17.86 -5.08
N VAL A 606 17.99 -17.19 -4.97
CA VAL A 606 16.88 -17.32 -5.91
C VAL A 606 16.69 -16.00 -6.62
N SER A 607 16.96 -15.93 -7.94
CA SER A 607 16.93 -14.70 -8.74
C SER A 607 16.27 -14.91 -10.08
N GLN A 608 15.91 -13.82 -10.75
CA GLN A 608 15.43 -13.87 -12.12
C GLN A 608 16.59 -13.78 -13.12
N ILE A 609 16.43 -14.47 -14.24
CA ILE A 609 17.38 -14.43 -15.36
C ILE A 609 17.10 -13.14 -16.14
N LEU A 610 18.15 -12.36 -16.43
CA LEU A 610 18.04 -11.13 -17.21
C LEU A 610 18.01 -11.44 -18.71
N GLU A 611 17.13 -10.76 -19.44
CA GLU A 611 17.11 -10.79 -20.90
C GLU A 611 17.48 -9.43 -21.48
N PHE A 612 18.49 -9.39 -22.36
CA PHE A 612 18.89 -8.19 -23.12
C PHE A 612 18.46 -8.25 -24.58
N ASN A 613 17.70 -9.28 -24.95
CA ASN A 613 17.35 -9.51 -26.35
C ASN A 613 16.10 -8.73 -26.73
N THR A 614 16.23 -8.01 -27.86
CA THR A 614 15.21 -7.11 -28.41
C THR A 614 14.37 -7.76 -29.52
N ILE A 615 14.58 -9.05 -29.77
CA ILE A 615 13.92 -9.80 -30.85
C ILE A 615 13.09 -10.92 -30.23
N ASN A 616 11.80 -10.84 -30.24
CA ASN A 616 10.76 -11.71 -29.68
C ASN A 616 10.26 -11.28 -28.28
N PHE A 617 9.18 -10.54 -28.28
CA PHE A 617 8.47 -10.13 -27.10
C PHE A 617 7.46 -11.21 -26.67
N GLY A 618 7.57 -11.67 -25.41
CA GLY A 618 6.52 -12.44 -24.72
C GLY A 618 5.87 -11.58 -23.64
N LEU A 619 4.62 -11.90 -23.26
CA LEU A 619 3.86 -11.14 -22.27
C LEU A 619 4.52 -11.11 -20.87
N GLU A 620 5.29 -12.14 -20.52
CA GLU A 620 6.08 -12.23 -19.28
C GLU A 620 7.38 -12.98 -19.58
N ASN A 621 8.50 -12.30 -19.44
CA ASN A 621 9.81 -12.84 -19.85
C ASN A 621 10.71 -13.29 -18.71
N GLN A 622 10.32 -12.98 -17.44
CA GLN A 622 11.20 -13.19 -16.30
C GLN A 622 10.95 -14.56 -15.66
N VAL A 623 12.03 -15.32 -15.48
CA VAL A 623 12.01 -16.66 -14.93
C VAL A 623 12.91 -16.73 -13.72
N TRP A 624 12.39 -17.29 -12.64
CA TRP A 624 13.13 -17.56 -11.42
C TRP A 624 13.96 -18.84 -11.53
N ALA A 625 15.22 -18.76 -11.13
CA ALA A 625 16.14 -19.86 -11.04
C ALA A 625 16.87 -19.85 -9.67
N ILE A 626 17.40 -21.04 -9.28
CA ILE A 626 18.23 -21.21 -8.09
C ILE A 626 19.70 -21.16 -8.49
N ALA A 627 20.50 -20.48 -7.65
CA ALA A 627 21.95 -20.53 -7.78
C ALA A 627 22.48 -21.97 -7.64
N ASN A 628 23.22 -22.45 -8.64
CA ASN A 628 23.83 -23.76 -8.69
C ASN A 628 25.37 -23.73 -8.66
N GLY A 629 25.97 -22.54 -8.69
CA GLY A 629 27.41 -22.32 -8.63
C GLY A 629 28.12 -22.38 -9.98
N ASP A 630 27.42 -22.79 -11.03
CA ASP A 630 27.93 -22.86 -12.40
C ASP A 630 27.32 -21.78 -13.30
N GLU A 631 26.13 -22.03 -13.84
CA GLU A 631 25.41 -21.11 -14.73
C GLU A 631 24.69 -20.01 -13.94
N PHE A 632 24.30 -20.30 -12.71
CA PHE A 632 23.58 -19.41 -11.81
C PHE A 632 24.38 -19.19 -10.52
N PRO A 633 25.23 -18.17 -10.45
CA PRO A 633 25.96 -17.86 -9.23
C PRO A 633 25.04 -17.26 -8.17
N VAL A 634 25.45 -17.30 -6.91
CA VAL A 634 24.79 -16.54 -5.85
C VAL A 634 25.03 -15.06 -6.08
N LEU A 635 23.95 -14.29 -6.22
CA LEU A 635 24.04 -12.84 -6.33
C LEU A 635 24.63 -12.25 -5.06
N LYS A 636 25.53 -11.30 -5.21
CA LYS A 636 26.14 -10.56 -4.11
C LYS A 636 26.06 -9.06 -4.34
N SER A 637 25.55 -8.33 -3.38
CA SER A 637 25.54 -6.85 -3.36
C SER A 637 26.44 -6.32 -2.26
N ARG A 638 27.21 -5.28 -2.59
CA ARG A 638 27.92 -4.44 -1.64
C ARG A 638 27.41 -3.00 -1.81
N GLN A 639 26.78 -2.46 -0.79
CA GLN A 639 26.16 -1.13 -0.85
C GLN A 639 26.67 -0.25 0.28
N ILE A 640 26.94 1.02 -0.02
CA ILE A 640 27.15 2.09 0.95
C ILE A 640 26.23 3.25 0.62
N SER A 641 25.73 3.94 1.64
CA SER A 641 24.99 5.20 1.44
C SER A 641 25.23 6.17 2.59
N THR A 642 25.09 7.46 2.30
CA THR A 642 25.14 8.53 3.27
C THR A 642 24.11 9.57 2.96
N GLY A 643 23.53 10.18 3.99
CA GLY A 643 22.48 11.17 3.81
C GLY A 643 22.50 12.28 4.83
N VAL A 644 21.81 13.37 4.46
CA VAL A 644 21.62 14.55 5.31
C VAL A 644 20.13 14.91 5.28
N VAL A 645 19.58 15.10 6.47
CA VAL A 645 18.18 15.55 6.64
C VAL A 645 18.19 16.92 7.30
N PHE A 646 17.51 17.88 6.69
CA PHE A 646 17.22 19.20 7.27
C PHE A 646 15.72 19.36 7.46
N SER A 647 15.30 19.87 8.63
CA SER A 647 13.89 20.16 8.93
C SER A 647 13.76 21.40 9.79
N LYS A 648 13.12 22.45 9.27
CA LYS A 648 12.84 23.69 9.99
C LYS A 648 11.68 24.48 9.36
N ASP A 649 10.78 25.02 10.17
CA ASP A 649 9.73 25.97 9.77
C ASP A 649 8.88 25.48 8.58
N GLY A 650 8.51 24.18 8.58
CA GLY A 650 7.76 23.54 7.51
C GLY A 650 8.54 23.23 6.24
N TRP A 651 9.84 23.58 6.18
CA TRP A 651 10.79 23.07 5.18
C TRP A 651 11.38 21.74 5.59
N ARG A 652 11.55 20.87 4.63
CA ARG A 652 12.33 19.62 4.75
C ARG A 652 13.17 19.43 3.50
N VAL A 653 14.41 19.04 3.72
CA VAL A 653 15.33 18.61 2.67
C VAL A 653 15.95 17.30 3.11
N ASP A 654 15.84 16.28 2.28
CA ASP A 654 16.43 14.95 2.48
C ASP A 654 17.31 14.67 1.27
N LEU A 655 18.60 14.47 1.52
CA LEU A 655 19.63 14.17 0.52
C LEU A 655 20.27 12.84 0.88
N ASP A 656 20.24 11.88 -0.02
CA ASP A 656 20.95 10.59 0.09
C ASP A 656 21.84 10.40 -1.13
N ALA A 657 23.09 9.95 -0.93
CA ALA A 657 23.98 9.48 -1.98
C ALA A 657 24.36 8.02 -1.72
N TYR A 658 24.50 7.23 -2.79
CA TYR A 658 24.76 5.80 -2.67
C TYR A 658 25.66 5.26 -3.78
N TYR A 659 26.36 4.17 -3.43
CA TYR A 659 27.10 3.33 -4.36
C TYR A 659 26.75 1.86 -4.08
N LYS A 660 26.47 1.10 -5.14
CA LYS A 660 26.13 -0.33 -5.08
C LYS A 660 26.92 -1.08 -6.16
N ASN A 661 27.54 -2.18 -5.80
CA ASN A 661 28.14 -3.13 -6.73
C ASN A 661 27.45 -4.48 -6.58
N ILE A 662 26.95 -5.04 -7.67
CA ILE A 662 26.28 -6.35 -7.75
C ILE A 662 27.14 -7.26 -8.61
N THR A 663 27.38 -8.47 -8.12
CA THR A 663 28.11 -9.53 -8.85
C THR A 663 27.28 -10.81 -8.89
N GLY A 664 27.52 -11.64 -9.91
CA GLY A 664 26.83 -12.92 -10.09
C GLY A 664 25.49 -12.78 -10.83
N LEU A 665 25.26 -11.67 -11.55
CA LEU A 665 24.09 -11.56 -12.42
C LEU A 665 24.16 -12.59 -13.54
N THR A 666 23.04 -13.22 -13.86
CA THR A 666 22.92 -14.15 -14.99
C THR A 666 22.03 -13.53 -16.08
N SER A 667 22.51 -13.52 -17.29
CA SER A 667 21.77 -13.14 -18.47
C SER A 667 21.66 -14.25 -19.47
N LEU A 668 20.55 -14.25 -20.20
CA LEU A 668 20.35 -15.08 -21.37
C LEU A 668 20.95 -14.36 -22.57
N ASN A 669 21.87 -15.01 -23.27
CA ASN A 669 22.56 -14.42 -24.43
C ASN A 669 21.70 -14.43 -25.70
N ARG A 670 20.61 -15.21 -25.76
CA ARG A 670 19.66 -15.32 -26.89
C ARG A 670 18.23 -15.44 -26.35
N SER A 671 17.25 -15.01 -27.17
CA SER A 671 15.85 -15.21 -26.77
C SER A 671 15.49 -16.70 -26.67
N PHE A 672 14.58 -17.04 -25.77
CA PHE A 672 14.11 -18.41 -25.49
C PHE A 672 13.52 -19.19 -26.69
N GLY A 673 13.40 -18.58 -27.86
CA GLY A 673 12.91 -19.25 -29.09
C GLY A 673 13.98 -19.80 -30.00
N ASN A 674 15.27 -19.75 -29.70
CA ASN A 674 16.35 -20.15 -30.60
C ASN A 674 17.04 -21.42 -30.13
N THR A 675 17.05 -22.46 -30.99
CA THR A 675 17.28 -23.88 -30.74
C THR A 675 18.70 -24.33 -30.42
N SER A 676 19.71 -23.46 -30.34
CA SER A 676 21.08 -23.86 -29.95
C SER A 676 21.33 -23.58 -28.47
N VAL A 677 20.88 -24.50 -27.62
CA VAL A 677 20.71 -24.37 -26.18
C VAL A 677 22.01 -24.42 -25.35
N LEU A 678 23.12 -24.83 -25.86
CA LEU A 678 24.31 -25.21 -25.08
C LEU A 678 25.29 -24.08 -24.73
N GLU A 679 25.03 -22.82 -25.11
CA GLU A 679 25.91 -21.68 -24.77
C GLU A 679 25.14 -20.43 -24.34
N THR A 680 24.09 -20.59 -23.57
CA THR A 680 23.01 -19.63 -23.48
C THR A 680 23.16 -18.63 -22.33
N PHE A 681 23.72 -19.02 -21.19
CA PHE A 681 23.83 -18.17 -20.01
C PHE A 681 25.21 -17.51 -19.89
N THR A 682 25.25 -16.29 -19.40
CA THR A 682 26.48 -15.55 -19.14
C THR A 682 26.41 -14.83 -17.84
N GLU A 683 27.50 -14.94 -17.04
CA GLU A 683 27.64 -14.20 -15.79
C GLU A 683 28.07 -12.75 -16.05
N GLY A 684 27.57 -11.84 -15.20
CA GLY A 684 27.92 -10.43 -15.26
C GLY A 684 27.81 -9.72 -13.93
N ASN A 685 28.14 -8.44 -13.99
CA ASN A 685 28.19 -7.54 -12.85
C ASN A 685 27.43 -6.26 -13.17
N SER A 686 27.05 -5.53 -12.12
CA SER A 686 26.49 -4.17 -12.24
C SER A 686 27.15 -3.25 -11.24
N ILE A 687 27.44 -2.02 -11.69
CA ILE A 687 27.89 -0.92 -10.85
C ILE A 687 26.83 0.18 -10.90
N ILE A 688 26.34 0.57 -9.75
CA ILE A 688 25.27 1.56 -9.61
C ILE A 688 25.72 2.64 -8.65
N TYR A 689 25.60 3.90 -9.06
CA TYR A 689 25.76 5.03 -8.14
C TYR A 689 24.69 6.09 -8.41
N GLY A 690 24.37 6.83 -7.36
CA GLY A 690 23.31 7.83 -7.52
C GLY A 690 23.15 8.72 -6.30
N ALA A 691 22.24 9.68 -6.49
CA ALA A 691 21.85 10.63 -5.45
C ALA A 691 20.34 10.90 -5.53
N ASP A 692 19.71 10.93 -4.38
CA ASP A 692 18.30 11.21 -4.18
C ASP A 692 18.13 12.51 -3.41
N ILE A 693 17.30 13.42 -3.87
CA ILE A 693 16.98 14.68 -3.19
C ILE A 693 15.47 14.80 -3.06
N LEU A 694 14.97 15.08 -1.87
CA LEU A 694 13.61 15.50 -1.62
C LEU A 694 13.61 16.88 -0.98
N ILE A 695 12.81 17.79 -1.53
CA ILE A 695 12.54 19.11 -0.95
C ILE A 695 11.04 19.22 -0.75
N GLU A 696 10.62 19.50 0.48
CA GLU A 696 9.22 19.63 0.85
C GLU A 696 8.96 20.95 1.57
N LYS A 697 7.81 21.55 1.29
CA LYS A 697 7.28 22.70 2.04
C LYS A 697 5.82 22.48 2.38
N LYS A 698 5.50 22.63 3.67
CA LYS A 698 4.14 22.64 4.18
C LYS A 698 3.76 24.05 4.64
N ILE A 699 2.59 24.53 4.21
CA ILE A 699 1.99 25.82 4.59
C ILE A 699 0.53 25.57 4.90
N ASN A 700 0.15 25.53 6.18
CA ASN A 700 -1.22 25.19 6.61
C ASN A 700 -1.74 23.90 5.95
N ASN A 701 -2.80 24.02 5.15
CA ASN A 701 -3.48 22.93 4.45
C ASN A 701 -2.87 22.63 3.05
N TYR A 702 -1.89 23.41 2.63
CA TYR A 702 -1.16 23.21 1.37
C TYR A 702 0.19 22.60 1.61
N LYS A 703 0.54 21.63 0.79
CA LYS A 703 1.83 20.97 0.79
C LYS A 703 2.35 20.85 -0.64
N THR A 704 3.62 21.12 -0.83
CA THR A 704 4.31 20.84 -2.09
C THR A 704 5.62 20.13 -1.81
N TRP A 705 6.00 19.23 -2.72
CA TRP A 705 7.28 18.56 -2.67
C TRP A 705 7.85 18.35 -4.07
N MET A 706 9.16 18.37 -4.14
CA MET A 706 9.94 18.03 -5.33
C MET A 706 10.90 16.91 -4.96
N SER A 707 10.95 15.86 -5.77
CA SER A 707 11.99 14.85 -5.65
C SER A 707 12.78 14.76 -6.96
N TYR A 708 14.06 14.57 -6.81
CA TYR A 708 14.98 14.34 -7.92
C TYR A 708 15.87 13.15 -7.58
N SER A 709 15.99 12.22 -8.50
CA SER A 709 16.91 11.08 -8.40
C SER A 709 17.81 11.08 -9.62
N PHE A 710 19.10 11.02 -9.36
CA PHE A 710 20.14 10.68 -10.32
C PHE A 710 20.57 9.25 -10.08
N THR A 711 20.57 8.41 -11.09
CA THR A 711 21.05 7.02 -11.03
C THR A 711 21.81 6.71 -12.29
N ASP A 712 22.96 6.11 -12.17
CA ASP A 712 23.76 5.57 -13.26
C ASP A 712 23.99 4.08 -12.97
N ASN A 713 23.59 3.21 -13.88
CA ASN A 713 23.58 1.75 -13.71
C ASN A 713 24.22 1.09 -14.94
N ASP A 714 25.46 0.70 -14.77
CA ASP A 714 26.25 0.02 -15.81
C ASP A 714 26.27 -1.49 -15.58
N PHE A 715 26.12 -2.24 -16.65
CA PHE A 715 26.31 -3.69 -16.71
C PHE A 715 27.58 -4.06 -17.47
N GLU A 716 28.18 -5.17 -17.06
CA GLU A 716 29.30 -5.82 -17.74
C GLU A 716 29.06 -7.33 -17.76
N PHE A 717 28.96 -7.92 -18.95
CA PHE A 717 28.79 -9.36 -19.17
C PHE A 717 29.83 -9.85 -20.17
N SER A 718 30.52 -10.95 -19.86
CA SER A 718 31.64 -11.45 -20.67
C SER A 718 31.30 -11.75 -22.13
N ARG A 719 30.04 -12.13 -22.42
CA ARG A 719 29.58 -12.51 -23.77
C ARG A 719 28.61 -11.53 -24.41
N ILE A 720 28.32 -10.41 -23.75
CA ILE A 720 27.46 -9.33 -24.26
C ILE A 720 28.34 -8.11 -24.50
N ASN A 721 28.10 -7.36 -25.58
CA ASN A 721 28.84 -6.16 -25.95
C ASN A 721 30.38 -6.35 -25.96
N ASN A 722 30.84 -7.55 -26.33
CA ASN A 722 32.27 -7.93 -26.32
C ASN A 722 32.96 -7.78 -24.94
N GLY A 723 32.22 -7.92 -23.85
CA GLY A 723 32.74 -7.74 -22.52
C GLY A 723 32.93 -6.28 -22.09
N LEU A 724 32.46 -5.33 -22.88
CA LEU A 724 32.50 -3.90 -22.55
C LEU A 724 31.26 -3.51 -21.73
N SER A 725 31.43 -2.53 -20.85
CA SER A 725 30.34 -1.96 -20.07
C SER A 725 29.30 -1.29 -20.95
N PHE A 726 28.02 -1.36 -20.55
CA PHE A 726 26.88 -0.75 -21.22
C PHE A 726 25.79 -0.38 -20.23
N ASP A 727 24.94 0.60 -20.60
CA ASP A 727 23.82 1.05 -19.76
C ASP A 727 22.82 -0.10 -19.52
N GLY A 728 22.32 -0.23 -18.30
CA GLY A 728 21.28 -1.23 -17.97
C GLY A 728 19.95 -0.95 -18.68
N ASN A 729 19.17 -1.97 -19.05
CA ASN A 729 17.90 -1.85 -19.80
C ASN A 729 16.92 -0.83 -19.23
N TYR A 730 16.92 -0.67 -17.92
CA TYR A 730 16.01 0.22 -17.21
C TYR A 730 16.75 1.38 -16.52
N ASP A 731 17.92 1.77 -17.04
CA ASP A 731 18.67 2.91 -16.54
C ASP A 731 17.95 4.22 -16.87
N ILE A 732 17.35 4.84 -15.83
CA ILE A 732 16.78 6.18 -15.89
C ILE A 732 17.73 7.13 -15.19
N ARG A 733 18.54 7.87 -15.93
CA ARG A 733 19.57 8.74 -15.35
C ARG A 733 19.03 9.88 -14.51
N HIS A 734 17.98 10.52 -14.99
CA HIS A 734 17.37 11.67 -14.33
C HIS A 734 15.89 11.42 -14.14
N TYR A 735 15.43 11.47 -12.91
CA TYR A 735 14.02 11.37 -12.59
C TYR A 735 13.62 12.52 -11.68
N PHE A 736 12.74 13.38 -12.15
CA PHE A 736 12.20 14.52 -11.43
C PHE A 736 10.69 14.37 -11.22
N ARG A 737 10.23 14.69 -10.01
CA ARG A 737 8.80 14.74 -9.66
C ARG A 737 8.51 16.01 -8.90
N TRP A 738 7.39 16.64 -9.19
CA TRP A 738 6.90 17.79 -8.47
C TRP A 738 5.42 17.63 -8.20
N ALA A 739 5.01 17.69 -6.94
CA ALA A 739 3.63 17.46 -6.54
C ALA A 739 3.13 18.50 -5.56
N HIS A 740 1.82 18.71 -5.62
CA HIS A 740 1.06 19.61 -4.79
C HIS A 740 -0.11 18.87 -4.19
N SER A 741 -0.42 19.12 -2.94
CA SER A 741 -1.65 18.67 -2.31
C SER A 741 -2.30 19.81 -1.52
N TYR A 742 -3.63 19.85 -1.55
CA TYR A 742 -4.42 20.85 -0.85
C TYR A 742 -5.65 20.18 -0.23
N THR A 743 -5.84 20.41 1.06
CA THR A 743 -6.99 19.90 1.83
C THR A 743 -7.87 21.05 2.26
N VAL A 744 -9.14 21.00 1.94
CA VAL A 744 -10.14 21.99 2.37
C VAL A 744 -11.41 21.26 2.81
N ASP A 745 -11.76 21.40 4.09
CA ASP A 745 -12.86 20.69 4.73
C ASP A 745 -12.77 19.17 4.48
N ASN A 746 -13.72 18.63 3.74
CA ASN A 746 -13.83 17.21 3.39
C ASN A 746 -13.23 16.88 2.00
N PHE A 747 -12.67 17.86 1.30
CA PHE A 747 -12.05 17.70 0.01
C PHE A 747 -10.53 17.63 0.14
N GLU A 748 -9.94 16.71 -0.62
CA GLU A 748 -8.51 16.63 -0.82
C GLU A 748 -8.22 16.63 -2.31
N PHE A 749 -7.22 17.41 -2.73
CA PHE A 749 -6.78 17.52 -4.12
C PHE A 749 -5.29 17.29 -4.21
N SER A 750 -4.83 16.63 -5.27
CA SER A 750 -3.42 16.48 -5.57
C SER A 750 -3.17 16.63 -7.07
N LEU A 751 -2.07 17.31 -7.40
CA LEU A 751 -1.57 17.48 -8.77
C LEU A 751 -0.08 17.14 -8.78
N GLY A 752 0.37 16.34 -9.73
CA GLY A 752 1.77 15.95 -9.81
C GLY A 752 2.27 15.87 -11.22
N TRP A 753 3.48 16.39 -11.46
CA TRP A 753 4.19 16.28 -12.70
C TRP A 753 5.44 15.42 -12.54
N ASN A 754 5.61 14.49 -13.48
CA ASN A 754 6.72 13.56 -13.53
C ASN A 754 7.49 13.82 -14.82
N TYR A 755 8.83 13.84 -14.72
CA TYR A 755 9.75 13.88 -15.84
C TYR A 755 10.89 12.89 -15.62
N ARG A 756 11.27 12.16 -16.67
CA ARG A 756 12.44 11.28 -16.63
C ARG A 756 13.10 11.19 -18.01
N THR A 757 14.41 10.97 -18.01
CA THR A 757 15.13 10.62 -19.23
C THR A 757 14.68 9.27 -19.75
N GLY A 758 14.75 9.10 -21.09
CA GLY A 758 14.43 7.82 -21.72
C GLY A 758 15.36 6.68 -21.31
N THR A 759 14.83 5.46 -21.30
CA THR A 759 15.61 4.23 -21.08
C THR A 759 16.45 3.90 -22.30
N PRO A 760 17.59 3.20 -22.14
CA PRO A 760 18.42 2.78 -23.27
C PRO A 760 17.80 1.60 -24.02
N TYR A 761 18.13 1.49 -25.30
CA TYR A 761 17.80 0.34 -26.14
C TYR A 761 18.93 0.04 -27.14
N THR A 762 18.95 -1.19 -27.64
CA THR A 762 19.91 -1.64 -28.67
C THR A 762 19.39 -1.33 -30.04
N PRO A 763 20.04 -0.48 -30.87
CA PRO A 763 19.61 -0.21 -32.23
C PRO A 763 19.84 -1.41 -33.13
N VAL A 764 18.86 -1.72 -34.00
CA VAL A 764 18.93 -2.80 -34.97
C VAL A 764 18.61 -2.23 -36.33
N THR A 765 19.38 -2.61 -37.32
CA THR A 765 19.19 -2.20 -38.73
C THR A 765 19.11 -3.45 -39.61
N SER A 766 18.58 -3.31 -40.84
CA SER A 766 18.52 -4.40 -41.79
C SER A 766 18.86 -3.97 -43.21
N GLN A 767 19.31 -4.94 -43.97
CA GLN A 767 19.55 -4.78 -45.40
C GLN A 767 18.94 -5.99 -46.11
N THR A 768 18.08 -5.71 -47.13
CA THR A 768 17.53 -6.77 -47.97
C THR A 768 18.40 -6.87 -49.23
N GLN A 769 18.87 -8.05 -49.54
CA GLN A 769 19.64 -8.34 -50.73
C GLN A 769 18.76 -8.44 -51.99
N ALA A 770 19.35 -8.42 -53.17
CA ALA A 770 18.63 -8.53 -54.44
C ALA A 770 17.88 -9.87 -54.61
N ASN A 771 18.27 -10.91 -53.89
CA ASN A 771 17.61 -12.22 -53.87
C ASN A 771 16.44 -12.30 -52.90
N GLY A 772 16.17 -11.23 -52.12
CA GLY A 772 15.11 -11.17 -51.12
C GLY A 772 15.55 -11.56 -49.69
N ASP A 773 16.78 -11.97 -49.49
CA ASP A 773 17.30 -12.34 -48.16
C ASP A 773 17.44 -11.08 -47.29
N LEU A 774 16.95 -11.16 -46.07
CA LEU A 774 17.03 -10.13 -45.04
C LEU A 774 18.24 -10.38 -44.14
N PHE A 775 19.17 -9.42 -44.09
CA PHE A 775 20.28 -9.41 -43.16
C PHE A 775 20.00 -8.39 -42.06
N VAL A 776 20.13 -8.80 -40.81
CA VAL A 776 19.91 -7.97 -39.63
C VAL A 776 21.23 -7.69 -38.94
N PHE A 777 21.49 -6.44 -38.64
CA PHE A 777 22.68 -5.95 -37.96
C PHE A 777 22.28 -5.37 -36.60
N ILE A 778 22.75 -6.03 -35.55
CA ILE A 778 22.53 -5.59 -34.16
C ILE A 778 23.67 -4.64 -33.78
N GLY A 779 23.33 -3.45 -33.34
CA GLY A 779 24.28 -2.43 -32.88
C GLY A 779 24.85 -2.74 -31.50
N GLU A 780 25.60 -1.80 -30.94
CA GLU A 780 26.11 -1.91 -29.56
C GLU A 780 24.93 -1.95 -28.57
N THR A 781 25.04 -2.82 -27.57
CA THR A 781 23.98 -3.05 -26.59
C THR A 781 23.65 -1.75 -25.85
N ASN A 782 22.37 -1.39 -25.82
CA ASN A 782 21.83 -0.24 -25.09
C ASN A 782 22.52 1.11 -25.39
N SER A 783 23.08 1.27 -26.59
CA SER A 783 23.85 2.46 -27.00
C SER A 783 23.00 3.70 -27.33
N THR A 784 21.70 3.54 -27.46
CA THR A 784 20.75 4.62 -27.80
C THR A 784 19.64 4.70 -26.76
N ARG A 785 19.10 5.93 -26.52
CA ARG A 785 18.00 6.14 -25.58
C ARG A 785 16.72 6.53 -26.33
N ILE A 786 15.57 6.04 -25.82
CA ILE A 786 14.27 6.51 -26.25
C ILE A 786 14.04 7.97 -25.81
N PRO A 787 13.05 8.68 -26.38
CA PRO A 787 12.73 10.06 -25.98
C PRO A 787 12.36 10.20 -24.51
N ASP A 788 12.58 11.40 -23.98
CA ASP A 788 12.23 11.72 -22.58
C ASP A 788 10.74 11.59 -22.32
N TYR A 789 10.44 11.06 -21.14
CA TYR A 789 9.09 10.85 -20.64
C TYR A 789 8.66 12.01 -19.75
N HIS A 790 7.41 12.48 -19.89
CA HIS A 790 6.78 13.32 -18.86
C HIS A 790 5.25 13.16 -18.84
N ARG A 791 4.67 13.35 -17.64
CA ARG A 791 3.24 13.14 -17.40
C ARG A 791 2.75 14.07 -16.30
N LEU A 792 1.53 14.57 -16.44
CA LEU A 792 0.81 15.35 -15.43
C LEU A 792 -0.40 14.54 -14.97
N ASP A 793 -0.53 14.33 -13.65
CA ASP A 793 -1.59 13.55 -13.01
C ASP A 793 -2.35 14.40 -11.99
N PHE A 794 -3.65 14.20 -11.91
CA PHE A 794 -4.52 14.86 -10.94
C PHE A 794 -5.34 13.83 -10.17
N SER A 795 -5.65 14.14 -8.91
CA SER A 795 -6.63 13.42 -8.12
C SER A 795 -7.39 14.33 -7.17
N GLY A 796 -8.64 13.99 -6.93
CA GLY A 796 -9.50 14.67 -5.97
C GLY A 796 -10.38 13.66 -5.25
N THR A 797 -10.59 13.84 -3.95
CA THR A 797 -11.47 13.01 -3.14
C THR A 797 -12.37 13.85 -2.27
N TYR A 798 -13.57 13.34 -2.01
CA TYR A 798 -14.55 13.90 -1.10
C TYR A 798 -14.97 12.83 -0.10
N SER A 799 -14.80 13.12 1.20
CA SER A 799 -15.18 12.24 2.30
C SER A 799 -16.41 12.79 3.00
N PHE A 800 -17.39 11.95 3.29
CA PHE A 800 -18.63 12.33 3.95
C PHE A 800 -19.10 11.30 4.97
N LYS A 801 -19.93 11.72 5.91
CA LYS A 801 -20.65 10.84 6.82
C LYS A 801 -22.08 10.70 6.35
N PHE A 802 -22.65 9.50 6.41
CA PHE A 802 -24.05 9.26 6.06
C PHE A 802 -25.01 9.90 7.08
N ASP A 803 -24.61 9.92 8.36
CA ASP A 803 -25.28 10.59 9.45
C ASP A 803 -24.26 11.11 10.46
N LYS A 804 -24.61 12.16 11.23
CA LYS A 804 -23.73 12.77 12.24
C LYS A 804 -23.35 11.81 13.38
N GLU A 805 -24.24 10.89 13.72
CA GLU A 805 -24.06 9.89 14.80
C GLU A 805 -23.59 8.54 14.28
N SER A 806 -23.64 8.30 12.96
CA SER A 806 -23.23 7.04 12.34
C SER A 806 -21.72 6.91 12.25
N ASN A 807 -21.21 5.70 12.43
CA ASN A 807 -19.83 5.35 12.08
C ASN A 807 -19.62 5.17 10.57
N TRP A 808 -20.70 5.12 9.79
CA TRP A 808 -20.63 4.94 8.34
C TRP A 808 -20.06 6.18 7.66
N ARG A 809 -19.00 5.95 6.91
CA ARG A 809 -18.30 7.00 6.14
C ARG A 809 -18.31 6.63 4.68
N GLY A 810 -18.60 7.60 3.83
CA GLY A 810 -18.48 7.47 2.40
C GLY A 810 -17.27 8.24 1.88
N LYS A 811 -16.67 7.76 0.81
CA LYS A 811 -15.62 8.45 0.04
C LYS A 811 -15.94 8.31 -1.44
N ILE A 812 -15.88 9.43 -2.16
CA ILE A 812 -15.91 9.48 -3.62
C ILE A 812 -14.58 10.07 -4.07
N GLY A 813 -13.95 9.46 -5.05
CA GLY A 813 -12.70 9.95 -5.61
C GLY A 813 -12.73 9.95 -7.13
N PHE A 814 -11.98 10.86 -7.72
CA PHE A 814 -11.76 10.97 -9.15
C PHE A 814 -10.29 11.26 -9.42
N SER A 815 -9.71 10.56 -10.38
CA SER A 815 -8.35 10.84 -10.85
C SER A 815 -8.26 10.85 -12.37
N LEU A 816 -7.27 11.58 -12.86
CA LEU A 816 -6.85 11.63 -14.25
C LEU A 816 -5.35 11.38 -14.31
N LEU A 817 -4.95 10.29 -14.95
CA LEU A 817 -3.58 10.06 -15.32
C LEU A 817 -3.33 10.67 -16.70
N ASN A 818 -2.15 11.26 -16.88
CA ASN A 818 -1.70 11.81 -18.15
C ASN A 818 -2.68 12.83 -18.76
N ILE A 819 -2.96 13.93 -18.03
CA ILE A 819 -4.00 14.92 -18.36
C ILE A 819 -3.86 15.49 -19.78
N TYR A 820 -2.65 15.65 -20.28
CA TYR A 820 -2.39 16.19 -21.63
C TYR A 820 -2.21 15.11 -22.70
N ASP A 821 -2.56 13.85 -22.36
CA ASP A 821 -2.65 12.71 -23.30
C ASP A 821 -1.38 12.49 -24.15
N ARG A 822 -0.20 12.66 -23.53
CA ARG A 822 1.06 12.44 -24.23
C ARG A 822 1.32 10.96 -24.41
N GLN A 823 1.60 10.53 -25.61
CA GLN A 823 2.12 9.21 -25.90
C GLN A 823 3.62 9.18 -25.58
N ASN A 824 3.97 8.73 -24.37
CA ASN A 824 5.36 8.55 -23.98
C ASN A 824 5.85 7.18 -24.43
N LEU A 825 6.97 7.13 -25.13
CA LEU A 825 7.61 5.87 -25.48
C LEU A 825 8.23 5.27 -24.22
N LEU A 826 7.93 4.01 -23.94
CA LEU A 826 8.43 3.28 -22.76
C LEU A 826 9.49 2.26 -23.13
N GLU A 827 9.32 1.60 -24.27
CA GLU A 827 10.20 0.55 -24.76
C GLU A 827 10.20 0.50 -26.27
N ARG A 828 11.34 0.13 -26.86
CA ARG A 828 11.52 -0.09 -28.29
C ARG A 828 12.23 -1.41 -28.50
N TYR A 829 11.67 -2.24 -29.34
CA TYR A 829 12.27 -3.49 -29.79
C TYR A 829 12.04 -3.67 -31.31
N TYR A 830 12.58 -4.74 -31.87
CA TYR A 830 12.53 -5.00 -33.30
C TYR A 830 11.98 -6.38 -33.57
N GLU A 831 11.27 -6.52 -34.67
CA GLU A 831 10.64 -7.77 -35.06
C GLU A 831 10.84 -8.00 -36.57
N ILE A 832 11.09 -9.25 -36.95
CA ILE A 832 11.13 -9.66 -38.33
C ILE A 832 9.72 -10.10 -38.70
N ARG A 833 9.10 -9.39 -39.65
CA ARG A 833 7.74 -9.69 -40.10
C ARG A 833 7.68 -10.14 -41.55
N PRO A 834 6.90 -11.20 -41.87
CA PRO A 834 6.60 -11.56 -43.25
C PRO A 834 5.65 -10.52 -43.88
N PHE A 835 5.80 -10.25 -45.14
CA PHE A 835 4.86 -9.50 -45.95
C PHE A 835 4.82 -10.04 -47.38
N LEU A 836 3.70 -9.83 -48.05
CA LEU A 836 3.58 -10.16 -49.48
C LEU A 836 4.11 -9.04 -50.34
N ASN A 837 5.07 -9.34 -51.25
CA ASN A 837 5.53 -8.36 -52.20
C ASN A 837 4.53 -8.20 -53.36
N GLN A 838 4.83 -7.32 -54.33
CA GLN A 838 3.96 -7.07 -55.47
C GLN A 838 3.67 -8.32 -56.32
N ASP A 839 4.54 -9.32 -56.25
CA ASP A 839 4.44 -10.60 -56.97
C ASP A 839 3.78 -11.71 -56.16
N ASN A 840 3.17 -11.37 -54.99
CA ASN A 840 2.59 -12.33 -54.03
C ASN A 840 3.60 -13.34 -53.44
N ASN A 841 4.88 -13.01 -53.44
CA ASN A 841 5.89 -13.80 -52.73
C ASN A 841 6.05 -13.32 -51.29
N ILE A 842 6.20 -14.25 -50.35
CA ILE A 842 6.49 -13.92 -48.93
C ILE A 842 7.94 -13.39 -48.87
N GLN A 843 8.09 -12.18 -48.39
CA GLN A 843 9.37 -11.58 -48.03
C GLN A 843 9.34 -11.19 -46.55
N PHE A 844 10.52 -10.92 -45.99
CA PHE A 844 10.67 -10.51 -44.59
C PHE A 844 11.21 -9.10 -44.52
N ARG A 845 10.71 -8.31 -43.56
CA ARG A 845 11.23 -6.99 -43.22
C ARG A 845 11.44 -6.86 -41.73
N LEU A 846 12.39 -6.04 -41.33
CA LEU A 846 12.59 -5.63 -39.95
C LEU A 846 11.64 -4.47 -39.67
N GLU A 847 10.81 -4.64 -38.65
CA GLU A 847 9.91 -3.58 -38.14
C GLU A 847 10.35 -3.11 -36.76
N THR A 848 10.28 -1.79 -36.52
CA THR A 848 10.45 -1.20 -35.22
C THR A 848 9.11 -1.27 -34.51
N VAL A 849 9.14 -1.79 -33.29
CA VAL A 849 7.95 -1.95 -32.43
C VAL A 849 8.10 -1.07 -31.21
N ASP A 850 7.25 -0.08 -31.10
CA ASP A 850 7.24 0.90 -30.02
C ASP A 850 6.11 0.61 -29.02
N GLN A 851 6.44 0.63 -27.73
CA GLN A 851 5.48 0.49 -26.65
C GLN A 851 5.28 1.82 -25.92
N PHE A 852 4.04 2.30 -25.86
CA PHE A 852 3.69 3.60 -25.31
C PHE A 852 3.06 3.50 -23.91
N SER A 853 3.16 4.59 -23.16
CA SER A 853 2.53 4.77 -21.85
C SER A 853 1.00 4.79 -21.94
N LEU A 854 0.35 4.75 -20.78
CA LEU A 854 -1.07 5.07 -20.68
C LEU A 854 -1.33 6.48 -21.24
N GLY A 855 -2.34 6.61 -22.10
CA GLY A 855 -2.93 7.88 -22.48
C GLY A 855 -3.74 8.50 -21.35
N LEU A 856 -4.56 9.51 -21.68
CA LEU A 856 -5.50 10.10 -20.71
C LEU A 856 -6.39 9.02 -20.10
N THR A 857 -6.17 8.71 -18.84
CA THR A 857 -6.88 7.61 -18.16
C THR A 857 -7.59 8.12 -16.92
N PRO A 858 -8.92 8.26 -16.95
CA PRO A 858 -9.73 8.60 -15.79
C PRO A 858 -9.94 7.38 -14.91
N ASN A 859 -10.14 7.60 -13.60
CA ASN A 859 -10.62 6.60 -12.67
C ASN A 859 -11.57 7.24 -11.67
N ILE A 860 -12.65 6.54 -11.32
CA ILE A 860 -13.62 6.95 -10.31
C ILE A 860 -13.67 5.86 -9.25
N VAL A 861 -13.70 6.26 -8.00
CA VAL A 861 -13.85 5.36 -6.86
C VAL A 861 -15.04 5.76 -6.00
N PHE A 862 -15.76 4.77 -5.53
CA PHE A 862 -16.76 4.88 -4.48
C PHE A 862 -16.46 3.89 -3.38
N ARG A 863 -16.48 4.36 -2.12
CA ARG A 863 -16.18 3.53 -0.96
C ARG A 863 -17.09 3.86 0.22
N VAL A 864 -17.42 2.83 0.99
CA VAL A 864 -18.15 2.92 2.25
C VAL A 864 -17.42 2.11 3.32
N ASP A 865 -17.13 2.73 4.46
CA ASP A 865 -16.55 2.10 5.65
C ASP A 865 -17.49 2.27 6.86
N PHE A 866 -17.57 1.27 7.77
CA PHE A 866 -18.47 1.24 8.94
C PHE A 866 -17.84 0.63 10.19
#